data_9faa02be21b9a1e06d741fe73f5dd52a
#
_entry.id   9faa02be21b9a1e06d741fe73f5dd52a
#
_cell.length_a   1.000
_cell.length_b   1.000
_cell.length_c   1.000
_cell.angle_alpha   90.00
_cell.angle_beta   90.00
_cell.angle_gamma   90.00
#
_symmetry.space_group_name_H-M   'P 1'
#
loop_
_entity.id
_entity.type
_entity.pdbx_description
1 polymer ?
#
loop_
_entity_poly.entity_id
_entity_poly.type
_entity_poly.pdbx_seq_one_letter_code
_entity_poly.pdbx_strand_id
1 'polypeptide(L)'
;MSERFQNDVDPIETRDWLQAIESVIREEGVERAQYLIDQLLSEARKGGVKVAAGAGASNYINTIAVEDEPEYPGNLELERRIRSAIRWNAIMTVLRASKKDLELGGHMASFQSSATIYDVCFNHFFRARNEQDGGDLVYFQGHISPGIYARAFLEGRLTQEQMDNFRQEVHGNGLSSYPHPKLMPEFWQFPTVSMGLGPIGAIYQAKFLKYLEHRGLKDTSKQTVYAFLGDGEMDEPESKGAITIATREKLDNLVFVINCNLQRLDGPVTGNGKIVNELEGIFAGAGWNVIKVMWGGRWDELLRKDTSGKLIQLMNETVDGDYQTFKSKDGAYVREHFFGKYPETAALVADWTDDQIWALNRGGHDPKKVYAALKKAQETKGKATVILAHTIKGYGMGDTAEGKNIAHQVKKMNMDGVRYVRDRFNVPVADADLEKLPYITFPEGSEEHKYLHERRQALHGYLPSRQPNFTEKLELPQLSDFGALLEEQSKEISTTIAFVRALNVMLKNKSIKDRLVPIIADEARTFGMEGLFRQIGIYSPNGQQYTPQDREQVAYYKEDEKGQILQEGINELGAGASWLAAATSYSTNDLPMIPFYISYSMFGFQRIGDLCWQAGDQQARGFLIGGTSGRTTLNGEGLQHEDGHSHIQSLTIPNCISYDPAYAYEVAVIMHDGLERMYGEKQENVYYYITTLNENYHMPAMPAGAEEGIRKGIYKLETLEGSKGKVQLLGSGSILRHVREAAQILAKDYGVGSDVYSVTSFTELARDGQDCERWNMLHPLETPRVPYIAQVMNDAPAVASTDYMKLFAEQVRTYVPADDYRVLGTDGFGRSDSRENLRHHFEVDASYVVVAALGELAKRGEIDKKVVADAITKFNIDADKVNPRLA
;
A
#
# COMPACT_ATOMS: atom_id res chain seq x y z
N MET A 1 56.38 0.34 12.23
CA MET A 1 55.08 -0.26 12.69
C MET A 1 53.99 0.58 12.08
N SER A 2 53.08 0.03 11.30
CA SER A 2 52.07 0.80 10.65
C SER A 2 51.11 1.43 11.66
N GLU A 3 50.65 2.64 11.42
CA GLU A 3 49.68 3.37 12.24
C GLU A 3 48.40 2.57 12.55
N ARG A 4 48.16 1.47 11.82
CA ARG A 4 46.99 0.57 11.96
C ARG A 4 46.88 -0.13 13.32
N PHE A 5 47.95 -0.18 14.12
CA PHE A 5 48.03 -0.89 15.39
C PHE A 5 48.51 -0.02 16.55
N GLN A 6 48.41 1.31 16.49
CA GLN A 6 48.93 2.24 17.49
C GLN A 6 48.32 2.06 18.90
N ASN A 7 47.13 1.50 19.00
CA ASN A 7 46.42 1.23 20.28
C ASN A 7 46.24 -0.26 20.56
N ASP A 8 46.93 -1.12 19.83
CA ASP A 8 46.84 -2.56 19.98
C ASP A 8 47.76 -3.06 21.09
N VAL A 9 47.23 -3.87 21.98
CA VAL A 9 48.01 -4.44 23.11
C VAL A 9 49.02 -5.44 22.63
N ASP A 10 48.74 -6.20 21.57
CA ASP A 10 49.65 -7.13 20.92
C ASP A 10 49.53 -7.11 19.39
N PRO A 11 50.23 -6.20 18.72
CA PRO A 11 50.17 -6.06 17.27
C PRO A 11 50.70 -7.28 16.48
N ILE A 12 51.50 -8.17 17.14
CA ILE A 12 51.99 -9.37 16.50
C ILE A 12 50.88 -10.40 16.45
N GLU A 13 50.25 -10.69 17.58
CA GLU A 13 49.12 -11.62 17.64
C GLU A 13 47.98 -11.19 16.71
N THR A 14 47.62 -9.91 16.72
CA THR A 14 46.60 -9.40 15.80
C THR A 14 46.95 -9.62 14.33
N ARG A 15 48.23 -9.47 13.96
CA ARG A 15 48.71 -9.75 12.59
C ARG A 15 48.57 -11.20 12.24
N ASP A 16 48.93 -12.08 13.16
CA ASP A 16 48.88 -13.54 12.96
C ASP A 16 47.44 -14.01 12.72
N TRP A 17 46.50 -13.49 13.47
CA TRP A 17 45.03 -13.74 13.27
C TRP A 17 44.54 -13.24 11.91
N LEU A 18 44.95 -12.04 11.48
CA LEU A 18 44.59 -11.49 10.17
C LEU A 18 45.20 -12.30 9.01
N GLN A 19 46.45 -12.68 9.13
CA GLN A 19 47.10 -13.52 8.11
C GLN A 19 46.48 -14.91 8.04
N ALA A 20 46.08 -15.49 9.15
CA ALA A 20 45.41 -16.78 9.18
C ALA A 20 44.08 -16.74 8.42
N ILE A 21 43.22 -15.72 8.66
CA ILE A 21 41.96 -15.62 7.94
C ILE A 21 42.15 -15.29 6.46
N GLU A 22 43.14 -14.46 6.10
CA GLU A 22 43.51 -14.17 4.70
C GLU A 22 43.93 -15.44 3.97
N SER A 23 44.72 -16.31 4.64
CA SER A 23 45.14 -17.61 4.08
C SER A 23 43.93 -18.53 3.84
N VAL A 24 42.99 -18.60 4.79
CA VAL A 24 41.77 -19.42 4.63
C VAL A 24 40.94 -18.90 3.44
N ILE A 25 40.80 -17.61 3.33
CA ILE A 25 40.03 -17.01 2.19
C ILE A 25 40.71 -17.41 0.85
N ARG A 26 42.04 -17.32 0.77
CA ARG A 26 42.75 -17.60 -0.45
C ARG A 26 42.80 -19.10 -0.82
N GLU A 27 43.01 -19.99 0.17
CA GLU A 27 43.24 -21.42 -0.08
C GLU A 27 41.94 -22.25 -0.04
N GLU A 28 40.97 -21.88 0.84
CA GLU A 28 39.77 -22.68 1.10
C GLU A 28 38.46 -21.96 0.70
N GLY A 29 38.56 -20.68 0.36
CA GLY A 29 37.47 -19.88 -0.12
C GLY A 29 36.62 -19.16 0.98
N VAL A 30 35.74 -18.29 0.52
CA VAL A 30 34.95 -17.37 1.38
C VAL A 30 33.99 -18.14 2.30
N GLU A 31 33.42 -19.25 1.84
CA GLU A 31 32.44 -20.02 2.64
C GLU A 31 33.10 -20.64 3.88
N ARG A 32 34.33 -21.14 3.73
CA ARG A 32 35.10 -21.71 4.85
C ARG A 32 35.53 -20.61 5.83
N ALA A 33 35.95 -19.46 5.32
CA ALA A 33 36.30 -18.32 6.15
C ALA A 33 35.08 -17.82 6.96
N GLN A 34 33.92 -17.74 6.32
CA GLN A 34 32.68 -17.37 7.00
C GLN A 34 32.33 -18.35 8.12
N TYR A 35 32.39 -19.65 7.84
CA TYR A 35 32.15 -20.67 8.87
C TYR A 35 33.08 -20.50 10.08
N LEU A 36 34.36 -20.25 9.84
CA LEU A 36 35.34 -20.05 10.94
C LEU A 36 35.04 -18.79 11.74
N ILE A 37 34.73 -17.69 11.07
CA ILE A 37 34.33 -16.44 11.73
C ILE A 37 33.09 -16.66 12.61
N ASP A 38 32.09 -17.38 12.12
CA ASP A 38 30.86 -17.66 12.87
C ASP A 38 31.16 -18.52 14.12
N GLN A 39 32.09 -19.52 14.01
CA GLN A 39 32.51 -20.31 15.16
C GLN A 39 33.29 -19.46 16.19
N LEU A 40 34.19 -18.59 15.74
CA LEU A 40 34.95 -17.70 16.60
C LEU A 40 34.01 -16.70 17.33
N LEU A 41 33.06 -16.12 16.63
CA LEU A 41 32.06 -15.25 17.21
C LEU A 41 31.16 -15.97 18.23
N SER A 42 30.79 -17.23 17.94
CA SER A 42 30.02 -18.07 18.87
C SER A 42 30.80 -18.32 20.16
N GLU A 43 32.10 -18.69 20.05
CA GLU A 43 32.95 -18.94 21.20
C GLU A 43 33.24 -17.67 22.00
N ALA A 44 33.50 -16.55 21.33
CA ALA A 44 33.66 -15.24 21.95
C ALA A 44 32.43 -14.85 22.80
N ARG A 45 31.21 -15.09 22.26
CA ARG A 45 29.94 -14.83 22.99
C ARG A 45 29.82 -15.71 24.25
N LYS A 46 30.21 -16.99 24.18
CA LYS A 46 30.25 -17.87 25.35
C LYS A 46 31.22 -17.37 26.41
N GLY A 47 32.35 -16.81 25.98
CA GLY A 47 33.31 -16.13 26.85
C GLY A 47 32.89 -14.77 27.40
N GLY A 48 31.68 -14.30 27.10
CA GLY A 48 31.15 -13.03 27.57
C GLY A 48 31.61 -11.81 26.78
N VAL A 49 32.25 -12.00 25.63
CA VAL A 49 32.60 -10.90 24.71
C VAL A 49 31.31 -10.32 24.11
N LYS A 50 31.12 -9.03 24.30
CA LYS A 50 30.00 -8.31 23.65
C LYS A 50 30.37 -8.05 22.19
N VAL A 51 29.96 -8.97 21.32
CA VAL A 51 30.02 -8.73 19.89
C VAL A 51 28.80 -7.89 19.55
N ALA A 52 29.01 -6.66 19.11
CA ALA A 52 27.92 -5.81 18.67
C ALA A 52 27.18 -6.49 17.49
N ALA A 53 25.90 -6.73 17.63
CA ALA A 53 25.09 -7.16 16.51
C ALA A 53 25.13 -6.03 15.46
N GLY A 54 25.69 -6.32 14.27
CA GLY A 54 25.88 -5.33 13.22
C GLY A 54 27.14 -4.46 13.34
N ALA A 55 28.12 -4.83 14.14
CA ALA A 55 29.42 -4.18 14.16
C ALA A 55 30.16 -4.46 12.84
N GLY A 56 30.03 -3.56 11.90
CA GLY A 56 30.76 -3.51 10.65
C GLY A 56 29.84 -3.39 9.46
N ALA A 57 29.42 -2.14 9.13
CA ALA A 57 29.21 -1.86 7.73
C ALA A 57 30.49 -2.32 7.02
N SER A 58 30.34 -3.15 5.98
CA SER A 58 31.49 -3.57 5.19
C SER A 58 32.10 -2.34 4.50
N ASN A 59 33.33 -2.46 3.98
CA ASN A 59 33.97 -1.34 3.30
C ASN A 59 33.05 -0.70 2.27
N TYR A 60 33.20 0.63 2.07
CA TYR A 60 32.35 1.42 1.15
C TYR A 60 32.74 1.17 -0.32
N ILE A 61 32.69 -0.12 -0.72
CA ILE A 61 33.05 -0.64 -2.04
C ILE A 61 31.94 -1.56 -2.56
N ASN A 62 32.06 -2.00 -3.81
CA ASN A 62 31.16 -2.97 -4.42
C ASN A 62 31.22 -4.31 -3.67
N THR A 63 30.05 -4.95 -3.48
CA THR A 63 29.99 -6.30 -2.87
C THR A 63 30.53 -7.37 -3.79
N ILE A 64 30.29 -7.24 -5.12
CA ILE A 64 30.77 -8.19 -6.12
C ILE A 64 32.14 -7.73 -6.57
N ALA A 65 33.14 -8.60 -6.43
CA ALA A 65 34.47 -8.34 -6.93
C ALA A 65 34.50 -8.35 -8.47
N VAL A 66 35.46 -7.62 -9.07
CA VAL A 66 35.56 -7.51 -10.54
C VAL A 66 35.71 -8.87 -11.21
N GLU A 67 36.43 -9.79 -10.55
CA GLU A 67 36.68 -11.15 -11.01
C GLU A 67 35.44 -12.04 -11.03
N ASP A 68 34.45 -11.69 -10.19
CA ASP A 68 33.17 -12.41 -10.03
C ASP A 68 32.05 -11.80 -10.86
N GLU A 69 32.31 -10.72 -11.60
CA GLU A 69 31.30 -10.08 -12.46
C GLU A 69 30.99 -10.96 -13.67
N PRO A 70 29.72 -11.30 -13.92
CA PRO A 70 29.34 -12.03 -15.11
C PRO A 70 29.56 -11.20 -16.37
N GLU A 71 29.81 -11.87 -17.50
CA GLU A 71 29.87 -11.20 -18.79
C GLU A 71 28.55 -10.48 -19.10
N TYR A 72 28.65 -9.23 -19.56
CA TYR A 72 27.46 -8.44 -19.92
C TYR A 72 26.88 -8.95 -21.24
N PRO A 73 25.60 -9.38 -21.27
CA PRO A 73 25.05 -10.07 -22.45
C PRO A 73 24.53 -9.12 -23.51
N GLY A 74 24.48 -7.79 -23.23
CA GLY A 74 23.88 -6.78 -24.10
C GLY A 74 24.89 -6.06 -24.97
N ASN A 75 24.38 -5.28 -25.95
CA ASN A 75 25.16 -4.37 -26.74
C ASN A 75 25.24 -3.01 -26.04
N LEU A 76 26.33 -2.78 -25.30
CA LEU A 76 26.52 -1.57 -24.50
C LEU A 76 26.38 -0.25 -25.30
N GLU A 77 26.78 -0.24 -26.58
CA GLU A 77 26.70 0.97 -27.40
C GLU A 77 25.27 1.25 -27.85
N LEU A 78 24.52 0.24 -28.29
CA LEU A 78 23.10 0.40 -28.63
C LEU A 78 22.30 0.80 -27.39
N GLU A 79 22.52 0.14 -26.27
CA GLU A 79 21.85 0.47 -25.02
C GLU A 79 22.20 1.88 -24.53
N ARG A 80 23.44 2.33 -24.71
CA ARG A 80 23.82 3.70 -24.40
C ARG A 80 23.02 4.70 -25.24
N ARG A 81 22.89 4.46 -26.55
CA ARG A 81 22.12 5.33 -27.46
C ARG A 81 20.63 5.35 -27.10
N ILE A 82 20.05 4.19 -26.84
CA ILE A 82 18.64 4.05 -26.43
C ILE A 82 18.42 4.78 -25.10
N ARG A 83 19.24 4.53 -24.10
CA ARG A 83 19.18 5.18 -22.80
C ARG A 83 19.35 6.70 -22.88
N SER A 84 20.20 7.19 -23.78
CA SER A 84 20.36 8.62 -24.05
C SER A 84 19.05 9.24 -24.58
N ALA A 85 18.38 8.56 -25.52
CA ALA A 85 17.08 8.98 -26.04
C ALA A 85 15.99 8.96 -24.96
N ILE A 86 15.95 7.93 -24.09
CA ILE A 86 15.01 7.85 -22.97
C ILE A 86 15.25 9.01 -21.99
N ARG A 87 16.50 9.27 -21.60
CA ARG A 87 16.87 10.40 -20.73
C ARG A 87 16.42 11.74 -21.30
N TRP A 88 16.67 11.93 -22.58
CA TRP A 88 16.27 13.14 -23.30
C TRP A 88 14.76 13.28 -23.32
N ASN A 89 14.04 12.27 -23.79
CA ASN A 89 12.58 12.31 -23.89
C ASN A 89 11.91 12.53 -22.53
N ALA A 90 12.44 11.95 -21.45
CA ALA A 90 11.94 12.19 -20.09
C ALA A 90 12.08 13.67 -19.67
N ILE A 91 13.20 14.31 -19.99
CA ILE A 91 13.40 15.75 -19.74
C ILE A 91 12.46 16.56 -20.63
N MET A 92 12.38 16.24 -21.93
CA MET A 92 11.49 16.94 -22.87
C MET A 92 10.04 16.88 -22.44
N THR A 93 9.56 15.74 -21.93
CA THR A 93 8.19 15.57 -21.40
C THR A 93 7.88 16.62 -20.33
N VAL A 94 8.78 16.78 -19.36
CA VAL A 94 8.60 17.75 -18.27
C VAL A 94 8.73 19.18 -18.76
N LEU A 95 9.72 19.47 -19.61
CA LEU A 95 9.94 20.83 -20.13
C LEU A 95 8.79 21.28 -21.04
N ARG A 96 8.25 20.40 -21.88
CA ARG A 96 7.11 20.73 -22.77
C ARG A 96 5.83 20.95 -21.96
N ALA A 97 5.58 20.16 -20.93
CA ALA A 97 4.48 20.39 -20.00
C ALA A 97 4.64 21.74 -19.27
N SER A 98 5.84 22.04 -18.75
CA SER A 98 6.13 23.31 -18.08
C SER A 98 6.09 24.53 -19.01
N LYS A 99 6.27 24.34 -20.33
CA LYS A 99 6.14 25.38 -21.33
C LYS A 99 4.68 25.78 -21.58
N LYS A 100 3.75 24.80 -21.45
CA LYS A 100 2.31 25.05 -21.51
C LYS A 100 1.81 25.74 -20.24
N ASP A 101 2.14 25.20 -19.09
CA ASP A 101 1.84 25.74 -17.77
C ASP A 101 2.96 25.33 -16.79
N LEU A 102 3.54 26.32 -16.11
CA LEU A 102 4.66 26.12 -15.19
C LEU A 102 4.32 25.22 -14.00
N GLU A 103 3.05 25.18 -13.59
CA GLU A 103 2.59 24.39 -12.46
C GLU A 103 2.41 22.91 -12.80
N LEU A 104 2.22 22.57 -14.09
CA LEU A 104 2.16 21.18 -14.52
C LEU A 104 3.44 20.43 -14.16
N GLY A 105 4.59 20.97 -14.53
CA GLY A 105 5.91 20.52 -14.10
C GLY A 105 6.17 19.03 -14.24
N GLY A 106 6.83 18.48 -13.26
CA GLY A 106 7.22 17.06 -13.16
C GLY A 106 8.61 16.92 -12.53
N HIS A 107 9.07 15.69 -12.35
CA HIS A 107 10.36 15.38 -11.76
C HIS A 107 11.32 14.86 -12.84
N MET A 108 12.38 15.61 -13.12
CA MET A 108 13.42 15.20 -14.06
C MET A 108 14.56 14.46 -13.37
N ALA A 109 15.06 15.01 -12.27
CA ALA A 109 16.29 14.59 -11.62
C ALA A 109 16.24 13.15 -11.05
N SER A 110 15.09 12.71 -10.56
CA SER A 110 14.93 11.36 -9.99
C SER A 110 15.14 10.29 -11.04
N PHE A 111 14.52 10.41 -12.21
CA PHE A 111 14.74 9.46 -13.29
C PHE A 111 16.18 9.49 -13.80
N GLN A 112 16.80 10.69 -13.92
CA GLN A 112 18.18 10.80 -14.38
C GLN A 112 19.15 10.02 -13.47
N SER A 113 18.89 9.94 -12.16
CA SER A 113 19.71 9.14 -11.25
C SER A 113 19.58 7.64 -11.48
N SER A 114 18.38 7.13 -11.80
CA SER A 114 18.07 5.69 -11.88
C SER A 114 17.98 5.14 -13.32
N ALA A 115 18.11 5.99 -14.34
CA ALA A 115 17.88 5.58 -15.73
C ALA A 115 18.73 4.40 -16.21
N THR A 116 19.99 4.27 -15.74
CA THR A 116 20.84 3.13 -16.08
C THR A 116 20.31 1.84 -15.43
N ILE A 117 19.84 1.91 -14.19
CA ILE A 117 19.28 0.78 -13.46
C ILE A 117 18.05 0.26 -14.18
N TYR A 118 17.09 1.14 -14.50
CA TYR A 118 15.88 0.75 -15.23
C TYR A 118 16.18 0.21 -16.62
N ASP A 119 17.13 0.82 -17.35
CA ASP A 119 17.49 0.38 -18.69
C ASP A 119 18.03 -1.05 -18.68
N VAL A 120 18.93 -1.40 -17.75
CA VAL A 120 19.43 -2.76 -17.56
C VAL A 120 18.29 -3.72 -17.20
N CYS A 121 17.37 -3.30 -16.31
CA CYS A 121 16.23 -4.12 -15.94
C CYS A 121 15.30 -4.40 -17.13
N PHE A 122 14.95 -3.40 -17.91
CA PHE A 122 14.10 -3.55 -19.10
C PHE A 122 14.75 -4.42 -20.19
N ASN A 123 16.05 -4.34 -20.35
CA ASN A 123 16.76 -5.06 -21.40
C ASN A 123 17.07 -6.51 -21.02
N HIS A 124 17.19 -6.83 -19.71
CA HIS A 124 17.74 -8.12 -19.29
C HIS A 124 16.96 -8.87 -18.21
N PHE A 125 16.04 -8.22 -17.49
CA PHE A 125 15.43 -8.82 -16.30
C PHE A 125 13.90 -8.81 -16.30
N PHE A 126 13.25 -7.70 -16.55
CA PHE A 126 11.79 -7.56 -16.42
C PHE A 126 11.06 -8.42 -17.45
N ARG A 127 10.46 -9.53 -17.02
CA ARG A 127 9.68 -10.41 -17.86
C ARG A 127 8.21 -10.01 -17.82
N ALA A 128 7.61 -9.79 -18.98
CA ALA A 128 6.18 -9.61 -19.10
C ALA A 128 5.44 -10.96 -18.96
N ARG A 129 4.15 -10.90 -18.67
CA ARG A 129 3.28 -12.07 -18.62
C ARG A 129 3.17 -12.73 -20.00
N ASN A 130 3.18 -14.05 -20.02
CA ASN A 130 2.82 -14.86 -21.17
C ASN A 130 1.83 -15.97 -20.75
N GLU A 131 1.44 -16.86 -21.67
CA GLU A 131 0.50 -17.96 -21.39
C GLU A 131 1.01 -18.95 -20.31
N GLN A 132 2.31 -19.05 -20.11
CA GLN A 132 2.94 -20.06 -19.23
C GLN A 132 3.48 -19.44 -17.93
N ASP A 133 3.79 -18.14 -17.95
CA ASP A 133 4.46 -17.45 -16.85
C ASP A 133 3.70 -16.15 -16.53
N GLY A 134 3.40 -15.94 -15.24
CA GLY A 134 2.70 -14.75 -14.79
C GLY A 134 3.46 -13.43 -14.97
N GLY A 135 4.74 -13.50 -15.36
CA GLY A 135 5.62 -12.33 -15.49
C GLY A 135 6.05 -11.75 -14.16
N ASP A 136 6.96 -10.78 -14.21
CA ASP A 136 7.47 -10.11 -13.03
C ASP A 136 6.55 -8.95 -12.62
N LEU A 137 6.50 -8.67 -11.34
CA LEU A 137 5.74 -7.56 -10.78
C LEU A 137 6.71 -6.45 -10.36
N VAL A 138 6.48 -5.25 -10.87
CA VAL A 138 7.41 -4.13 -10.67
C VAL A 138 6.70 -2.95 -10.00
N TYR A 139 7.15 -2.62 -8.79
CA TYR A 139 6.82 -1.38 -8.09
C TYR A 139 7.80 -0.31 -8.56
N PHE A 140 7.40 0.45 -9.57
CA PHE A 140 8.20 1.56 -10.10
C PHE A 140 8.20 2.72 -9.11
N GLN A 141 9.35 3.33 -8.84
CA GLN A 141 9.39 4.52 -7.99
C GLN A 141 8.51 5.63 -8.60
N GLY A 142 7.62 6.23 -7.81
CA GLY A 142 6.60 7.15 -8.33
C GLY A 142 7.16 8.32 -9.15
N HIS A 143 8.22 8.94 -8.66
CA HIS A 143 8.84 10.15 -9.26
C HIS A 143 9.56 9.91 -10.59
N ILE A 144 9.69 8.67 -11.04
CA ILE A 144 10.40 8.35 -12.30
C ILE A 144 9.45 8.16 -13.49
N SER A 145 8.14 8.35 -13.31
CA SER A 145 7.13 8.14 -14.35
C SER A 145 7.48 8.75 -15.72
N PRO A 146 8.08 10.00 -15.83
CA PRO A 146 8.47 10.54 -17.14
C PRO A 146 9.43 9.64 -17.91
N GLY A 147 10.32 8.94 -17.21
CA GLY A 147 11.27 8.01 -17.83
C GLY A 147 10.62 6.74 -18.35
N ILE A 148 9.63 6.22 -17.63
CA ILE A 148 8.85 5.05 -18.06
C ILE A 148 7.99 5.41 -19.26
N TYR A 149 7.37 6.60 -19.26
CA TYR A 149 6.63 7.09 -20.42
C TYR A 149 7.56 7.31 -21.63
N ALA A 150 8.74 7.86 -21.40
CA ALA A 150 9.73 8.02 -22.48
C ALA A 150 10.17 6.70 -23.09
N ARG A 151 10.35 5.66 -22.28
CA ARG A 151 10.60 4.28 -22.73
C ARG A 151 9.43 3.73 -23.54
N ALA A 152 8.21 3.79 -23.00
CA ALA A 152 6.99 3.31 -23.66
C ALA A 152 6.72 4.07 -24.99
N PHE A 153 7.07 5.35 -25.06
CA PHE A 153 7.00 6.12 -26.30
C PHE A 153 7.96 5.59 -27.38
N LEU A 154 9.21 5.30 -27.02
CA LEU A 154 10.18 4.68 -27.94
C LEU A 154 9.76 3.27 -28.36
N GLU A 155 9.03 2.55 -27.52
CA GLU A 155 8.43 1.26 -27.81
C GLU A 155 7.17 1.36 -28.70
N GLY A 156 6.73 2.57 -29.08
CA GLY A 156 5.52 2.80 -29.87
C GLY A 156 4.20 2.57 -29.12
N ARG A 157 4.22 2.46 -27.82
CA ARG A 157 3.06 2.22 -26.93
C ARG A 157 2.33 3.49 -26.53
N LEU A 158 3.02 4.63 -26.62
CA LEU A 158 2.47 5.95 -26.34
C LEU A 158 2.69 6.85 -27.55
N THR A 159 1.73 7.72 -27.83
CA THR A 159 1.81 8.71 -28.90
C THR A 159 2.48 9.99 -28.43
N GLN A 160 2.96 10.81 -29.36
CA GLN A 160 3.49 12.12 -29.03
C GLN A 160 2.42 13.01 -28.38
N GLU A 161 1.16 12.91 -28.82
CA GLU A 161 0.06 13.66 -28.21
C GLU A 161 -0.11 13.33 -26.73
N GLN A 162 -0.06 12.04 -26.38
CA GLN A 162 -0.10 11.61 -24.97
C GLN A 162 1.09 12.16 -24.18
N MET A 163 2.30 12.11 -24.74
CA MET A 163 3.50 12.68 -24.11
C MET A 163 3.36 14.19 -23.90
N ASP A 164 2.82 14.91 -24.88
CA ASP A 164 2.57 16.35 -24.81
C ASP A 164 1.48 16.72 -23.80
N ASN A 165 0.61 15.77 -23.45
CA ASN A 165 -0.44 15.92 -22.45
C ASN A 165 -0.06 15.26 -21.10
N PHE A 166 1.22 15.17 -20.80
CA PHE A 166 1.68 14.73 -19.46
C PHE A 166 1.08 15.63 -18.37
N ARG A 167 0.48 15.01 -17.33
CA ARG A 167 -0.25 15.69 -16.26
C ARG A 167 -1.49 16.47 -16.70
N GLN A 168 -2.09 16.09 -17.83
CA GLN A 168 -3.29 16.69 -18.41
C GLN A 168 -4.29 15.58 -18.83
N GLU A 169 -4.71 14.78 -17.89
CA GLU A 169 -5.48 13.55 -18.12
C GLU A 169 -6.99 13.74 -18.16
N VAL A 170 -7.51 14.93 -17.75
CA VAL A 170 -8.96 15.20 -17.61
C VAL A 170 -9.71 15.03 -18.94
N HIS A 171 -9.09 15.28 -20.07
CA HIS A 171 -9.69 15.15 -21.41
C HIS A 171 -9.44 13.79 -22.09
N GLY A 172 -8.87 12.82 -21.38
CA GLY A 172 -8.76 11.43 -21.83
C GLY A 172 -7.53 11.05 -22.64
N ASN A 173 -6.74 12.02 -23.14
CA ASN A 173 -5.51 11.78 -23.94
C ASN A 173 -4.24 12.20 -23.20
N GLY A 174 -4.26 12.17 -21.89
CA GLY A 174 -3.14 12.59 -21.05
C GLY A 174 -2.47 11.43 -20.33
N LEU A 175 -1.29 11.70 -19.78
CA LEU A 175 -0.55 10.77 -18.94
C LEU A 175 -0.65 11.21 -17.49
N SER A 176 -0.87 10.26 -16.57
CA SER A 176 -0.92 10.53 -15.14
C SER A 176 0.42 11.04 -14.62
N SER A 177 0.37 11.83 -13.55
CA SER A 177 1.57 12.39 -12.91
C SER A 177 2.50 11.32 -12.38
N TYR A 178 1.92 10.25 -11.83
CA TYR A 178 2.58 9.13 -11.19
C TYR A 178 1.91 7.82 -11.60
N PRO A 179 2.45 6.66 -11.19
CA PRO A 179 1.75 5.39 -11.38
C PRO A 179 0.39 5.39 -10.68
N HIS A 180 -0.69 5.38 -11.47
CA HIS A 180 -2.07 5.32 -10.99
C HIS A 180 -2.88 4.30 -11.82
N PRO A 181 -3.11 3.08 -11.30
CA PRO A 181 -3.94 2.08 -11.98
C PRO A 181 -5.36 2.56 -12.28
N LYS A 182 -5.94 3.42 -11.42
CA LYS A 182 -7.26 4.01 -11.65
C LYS A 182 -7.30 4.88 -12.92
N LEU A 183 -6.22 5.60 -13.21
CA LEU A 183 -6.16 6.59 -14.30
C LEU A 183 -5.62 5.99 -15.60
N MET A 184 -4.75 4.98 -15.50
CA MET A 184 -4.18 4.26 -16.63
C MET A 184 -4.30 2.74 -16.39
N PRO A 185 -5.52 2.17 -16.47
CA PRO A 185 -5.84 0.84 -15.96
C PRO A 185 -5.21 -0.34 -16.73
N GLU A 186 -4.74 -0.12 -17.95
CA GLU A 186 -4.03 -1.12 -18.76
C GLU A 186 -2.49 -0.95 -18.70
N PHE A 187 -2.02 0.10 -18.06
CA PHE A 187 -0.60 0.46 -18.03
C PHE A 187 0.02 0.22 -16.64
N TRP A 188 -0.43 0.95 -15.61
CA TRP A 188 0.14 0.88 -14.27
C TRP A 188 -0.45 -0.24 -13.42
N GLN A 189 0.40 -1.04 -12.78
CA GLN A 189 -0.03 -2.13 -11.89
C GLN A 189 -0.15 -1.66 -10.45
N PHE A 190 0.80 -0.85 -9.96
CA PHE A 190 0.89 -0.44 -8.58
C PHE A 190 1.04 1.07 -8.45
N PRO A 191 0.27 1.76 -7.60
CA PRO A 191 0.53 3.13 -7.21
C PRO A 191 1.66 3.14 -6.17
N THR A 192 2.64 4.02 -6.33
CA THR A 192 3.88 4.00 -5.54
C THR A 192 4.33 5.37 -5.06
N VAL A 193 3.50 6.40 -5.22
CA VAL A 193 3.87 7.75 -4.84
C VAL A 193 3.66 8.04 -3.35
N SER A 194 2.73 7.36 -2.68
CA SER A 194 2.68 7.37 -1.22
C SER A 194 3.85 6.54 -0.70
N MET A 195 4.90 7.25 -0.27
CA MET A 195 6.16 6.63 0.11
C MET A 195 5.97 5.72 1.33
N GLY A 196 6.67 4.59 1.34
CA GLY A 196 6.52 3.55 2.36
C GLY A 196 5.52 2.46 2.01
N LEU A 197 4.42 2.78 1.31
CA LEU A 197 3.44 1.77 0.91
C LEU A 197 3.94 0.85 -0.21
N GLY A 198 4.81 1.35 -1.10
CA GLY A 198 5.48 0.54 -2.12
C GLY A 198 6.30 -0.61 -1.53
N PRO A 199 7.26 -0.33 -0.64
CA PRO A 199 8.09 -1.34 0.02
C PRO A 199 7.29 -2.40 0.77
N ILE A 200 6.37 -1.99 1.66
CA ILE A 200 5.57 -2.95 2.42
C ILE A 200 4.64 -3.74 1.50
N GLY A 201 4.02 -3.08 0.52
CA GLY A 201 3.18 -3.76 -0.48
C GLY A 201 3.95 -4.81 -1.27
N ALA A 202 5.19 -4.53 -1.67
CA ALA A 202 6.04 -5.47 -2.40
C ALA A 202 6.40 -6.71 -1.57
N ILE A 203 6.67 -6.56 -0.27
CA ILE A 203 6.93 -7.69 0.64
C ILE A 203 5.71 -8.62 0.69
N TYR A 204 4.52 -8.06 0.94
CA TYR A 204 3.30 -8.87 1.05
C TYR A 204 2.83 -9.40 -0.31
N GLN A 205 3.12 -8.70 -1.41
CA GLN A 205 2.90 -9.22 -2.76
C GLN A 205 3.79 -10.45 -3.04
N ALA A 206 5.06 -10.41 -2.67
CA ALA A 206 5.97 -11.53 -2.81
C ALA A 206 5.56 -12.72 -1.93
N LYS A 207 5.14 -12.45 -0.69
CA LYS A 207 4.56 -13.46 0.21
C LYS A 207 3.31 -14.08 -0.41
N PHE A 208 2.42 -13.27 -0.99
CA PHE A 208 1.19 -13.75 -1.60
C PHE A 208 1.45 -14.63 -2.83
N LEU A 209 2.48 -14.35 -3.63
CA LEU A 209 2.90 -15.26 -4.70
C LEU A 209 3.31 -16.64 -4.15
N LYS A 210 4.12 -16.70 -3.07
CA LYS A 210 4.47 -17.96 -2.39
C LYS A 210 3.23 -18.67 -1.83
N TYR A 211 2.28 -17.94 -1.26
CA TYR A 211 1.01 -18.49 -0.81
C TYR A 211 0.22 -19.16 -1.94
N LEU A 212 0.14 -18.54 -3.12
CA LEU A 212 -0.52 -19.13 -4.30
C LEU A 212 0.19 -20.40 -4.78
N GLU A 213 1.52 -20.39 -4.78
CA GLU A 213 2.37 -21.52 -5.18
C GLU A 213 2.18 -22.72 -4.22
N HIS A 214 2.35 -22.50 -2.92
CA HIS A 214 2.25 -23.54 -1.89
C HIS A 214 0.85 -24.17 -1.85
N ARG A 215 -0.19 -23.38 -2.07
CA ARG A 215 -1.55 -23.87 -2.18
C ARG A 215 -1.86 -24.58 -3.51
N GLY A 216 -0.95 -24.52 -4.47
CA GLY A 216 -1.15 -25.11 -5.81
C GLY A 216 -2.21 -24.40 -6.64
N LEU A 217 -2.49 -23.14 -6.36
CA LEU A 217 -3.49 -22.33 -7.08
C LEU A 217 -2.92 -21.73 -8.37
N LYS A 218 -1.66 -21.36 -8.34
CA LYS A 218 -0.91 -20.79 -9.48
C LYS A 218 0.56 -21.14 -9.36
N ASP A 219 1.21 -21.51 -10.44
CA ASP A 219 2.66 -21.60 -10.49
C ASP A 219 3.24 -20.17 -10.59
N THR A 220 3.83 -19.71 -9.50
CA THR A 220 4.47 -18.41 -9.39
C THR A 220 5.98 -18.54 -9.13
N SER A 221 6.52 -19.76 -9.23
CA SER A 221 7.92 -20.09 -8.90
C SER A 221 8.97 -19.28 -9.66
N LYS A 222 8.60 -18.78 -10.84
CA LYS A 222 9.47 -17.96 -11.68
C LYS A 222 9.24 -16.46 -11.56
N GLN A 223 8.18 -16.03 -10.88
CA GLN A 223 7.85 -14.61 -10.77
C GLN A 223 8.72 -13.93 -9.72
N THR A 224 9.24 -12.76 -10.07
CA THR A 224 9.99 -11.90 -9.15
C THR A 224 9.22 -10.62 -8.91
N VAL A 225 9.18 -10.16 -7.67
CA VAL A 225 8.69 -8.84 -7.27
C VAL A 225 9.89 -7.92 -7.13
N TYR A 226 9.94 -6.89 -7.96
CA TYR A 226 10.95 -5.84 -7.89
C TYR A 226 10.33 -4.58 -7.28
N ALA A 227 10.98 -3.99 -6.28
CA ALA A 227 10.59 -2.70 -5.73
C ALA A 227 11.73 -1.70 -5.86
N PHE A 228 11.46 -0.59 -6.54
CA PHE A 228 12.42 0.50 -6.75
C PHE A 228 12.09 1.64 -5.78
N LEU A 229 13.04 1.94 -4.93
CA LEU A 229 12.88 2.82 -3.78
C LEU A 229 13.92 3.93 -3.82
N GLY A 230 13.59 5.08 -3.23
CA GLY A 230 14.58 6.10 -2.90
C GLY A 230 15.21 5.86 -1.53
N ASP A 231 16.45 6.28 -1.35
CA ASP A 231 17.12 6.28 -0.05
C ASP A 231 16.39 7.17 0.98
N GLY A 232 15.83 8.30 0.55
CA GLY A 232 14.98 9.15 1.38
C GLY A 232 13.64 8.53 1.75
N GLU A 233 13.09 7.63 0.91
CA GLU A 233 11.88 6.88 1.21
C GLU A 233 12.06 5.91 2.38
N MET A 234 13.29 5.53 2.67
CA MET A 234 13.62 4.67 3.81
C MET A 234 13.47 5.39 5.17
N ASP A 235 13.17 6.69 5.18
CA ASP A 235 12.77 7.39 6.41
C ASP A 235 11.39 6.94 6.89
N GLU A 236 10.48 6.57 5.98
CA GLU A 236 9.15 6.10 6.32
C GLU A 236 9.21 4.80 7.16
N PRO A 237 8.48 4.74 8.29
CA PRO A 237 8.41 3.52 9.10
C PRO A 237 7.93 2.30 8.31
N GLU A 238 6.97 2.49 7.41
CA GLU A 238 6.39 1.48 6.54
C GLU A 238 7.44 0.82 5.64
N SER A 239 8.44 1.58 5.19
CA SER A 239 9.54 1.06 4.35
C SER A 239 10.39 0.02 5.06
N LYS A 240 10.43 0.04 6.38
CA LYS A 240 11.25 -0.83 7.24
C LYS A 240 10.42 -1.78 8.09
N GLY A 241 9.12 -1.53 8.22
CA GLY A 241 8.26 -2.19 9.19
C GLY A 241 8.10 -3.71 9.00
N ALA A 242 8.21 -4.19 7.78
CA ALA A 242 7.97 -5.60 7.44
C ALA A 242 9.20 -6.36 6.91
N ILE A 243 10.40 -5.77 6.92
CA ILE A 243 11.60 -6.40 6.34
C ILE A 243 11.97 -7.75 6.96
N THR A 244 11.66 -7.96 8.24
CA THR A 244 11.88 -9.25 8.92
C THR A 244 10.92 -10.34 8.44
N ILE A 245 9.75 -9.98 7.93
CA ILE A 245 8.78 -10.92 7.33
C ILE A 245 9.42 -11.58 6.10
N ALA A 246 10.10 -10.80 5.24
CA ALA A 246 10.74 -11.32 4.04
C ALA A 246 11.75 -12.45 4.34
N THR A 247 12.46 -12.36 5.46
CA THR A 247 13.39 -13.41 5.90
C THR A 247 12.65 -14.61 6.50
N ARG A 248 11.66 -14.37 7.36
CA ARG A 248 10.84 -15.42 7.98
C ARG A 248 10.13 -16.27 6.93
N GLU A 249 9.59 -15.63 5.91
CA GLU A 249 8.87 -16.26 4.81
C GLU A 249 9.80 -16.74 3.68
N LYS A 250 11.11 -16.52 3.79
CA LYS A 250 12.15 -16.91 2.81
C LYS A 250 11.84 -16.38 1.40
N LEU A 251 11.49 -15.10 1.28
CA LEU A 251 11.04 -14.49 0.03
C LEU A 251 12.19 -14.28 -0.95
N ASP A 252 12.72 -15.34 -1.54
CA ASP A 252 13.76 -15.29 -2.58
C ASP A 252 13.24 -14.78 -3.93
N ASN A 253 11.97 -14.54 -4.03
CA ASN A 253 11.29 -13.90 -5.14
C ASN A 253 11.10 -12.36 -4.95
N LEU A 254 11.80 -11.76 -3.98
CA LEU A 254 11.73 -10.34 -3.69
C LEU A 254 13.08 -9.66 -3.85
N VAL A 255 13.12 -8.58 -4.65
CA VAL A 255 14.31 -7.75 -4.87
C VAL A 255 13.98 -6.29 -4.64
N PHE A 256 14.59 -5.68 -3.64
CA PHE A 256 14.59 -4.23 -3.46
C PHE A 256 15.78 -3.62 -4.19
N VAL A 257 15.55 -2.54 -4.93
CA VAL A 257 16.60 -1.73 -5.55
C VAL A 257 16.49 -0.31 -5.00
N ILE A 258 17.37 0.03 -4.08
CA ILE A 258 17.38 1.35 -3.44
C ILE A 258 18.33 2.25 -4.22
N ASN A 259 17.75 3.29 -4.83
CA ASN A 259 18.48 4.34 -5.53
C ASN A 259 19.10 5.29 -4.51
N CYS A 260 20.32 5.01 -4.07
CA CYS A 260 21.07 5.79 -3.11
C CYS A 260 21.71 7.00 -3.82
N ASN A 261 20.90 8.02 -4.10
CA ASN A 261 21.37 9.28 -4.67
C ASN A 261 21.74 10.33 -3.59
N LEU A 262 21.64 9.95 -2.32
CA LEU A 262 22.04 10.66 -1.12
C LEU A 262 21.21 11.91 -0.80
N GLN A 263 20.09 12.13 -1.51
CA GLN A 263 19.33 13.38 -1.40
C GLN A 263 17.82 13.13 -1.17
N ARG A 264 17.26 13.86 -0.20
CA ARG A 264 15.82 14.12 -0.04
C ARG A 264 15.35 15.26 -0.97
N LEU A 265 14.24 15.92 -0.58
CA LEU A 265 13.73 17.10 -1.29
C LEU A 265 14.60 18.34 -1.06
N ASP A 266 15.00 18.59 0.18
CA ASP A 266 15.62 19.84 0.61
C ASP A 266 17.15 19.74 0.79
N GLY A 267 17.68 18.51 0.89
CA GLY A 267 19.10 18.31 1.16
C GLY A 267 19.48 16.83 1.21
N PRO A 268 20.64 16.51 1.82
CA PRO A 268 21.10 15.14 1.95
C PRO A 268 20.23 14.33 2.89
N VAL A 269 20.16 12.99 2.68
CA VAL A 269 19.48 12.06 3.59
C VAL A 269 20.20 12.02 4.94
N THR A 270 21.53 11.78 4.92
CA THR A 270 22.38 11.75 6.11
C THR A 270 23.70 12.45 5.84
N GLY A 271 23.67 13.80 5.73
CA GLY A 271 24.85 14.58 5.27
C GLY A 271 26.12 14.34 6.08
N ASN A 272 26.01 14.15 7.41
CA ASN A 272 27.14 13.88 8.30
C ASN A 272 27.42 12.39 8.52
N GLY A 273 26.69 11.50 7.82
CA GLY A 273 26.80 10.05 7.92
C GLY A 273 26.90 9.38 6.56
N LYS A 274 26.45 8.14 6.52
CA LYS A 274 26.40 7.31 5.32
C LYS A 274 25.14 6.48 5.30
N ILE A 275 24.16 6.88 4.51
CA ILE A 275 22.89 6.17 4.41
C ILE A 275 23.06 4.73 3.93
N VAL A 276 24.01 4.47 3.03
CA VAL A 276 24.27 3.12 2.54
C VAL A 276 24.71 2.20 3.66
N ASN A 277 25.55 2.66 4.57
CA ASN A 277 26.01 1.86 5.71
C ASN A 277 24.90 1.61 6.71
N GLU A 278 24.04 2.59 6.94
CA GLU A 278 22.85 2.45 7.78
C GLU A 278 21.90 1.39 7.21
N LEU A 279 21.57 1.49 5.92
CA LEU A 279 20.71 0.54 5.23
C LEU A 279 21.32 -0.87 5.18
N GLU A 280 22.63 -0.97 4.89
CA GLU A 280 23.34 -2.25 4.94
C GLU A 280 23.16 -2.92 6.31
N GLY A 281 23.36 -2.18 7.40
CA GLY A 281 23.20 -2.71 8.76
C GLY A 281 21.76 -3.15 9.05
N ILE A 282 20.76 -2.37 8.63
CA ILE A 282 19.33 -2.67 8.82
C ILE A 282 18.94 -3.96 8.08
N PHE A 283 19.22 -4.04 6.79
CA PHE A 283 18.82 -5.19 5.97
C PHE A 283 19.62 -6.46 6.30
N ALA A 284 20.93 -6.34 6.53
CA ALA A 284 21.75 -7.47 6.96
C ALA A 284 21.30 -8.00 8.33
N GLY A 285 21.00 -7.10 9.29
CA GLY A 285 20.44 -7.45 10.60
C GLY A 285 19.08 -8.13 10.51
N ALA A 286 18.27 -7.80 9.50
CA ALA A 286 17.02 -8.47 9.19
C ALA A 286 17.19 -9.79 8.41
N GLY A 287 18.40 -10.17 8.04
CA GLY A 287 18.72 -11.45 7.35
C GLY A 287 18.62 -11.43 5.83
N TRP A 288 18.54 -10.26 5.22
CA TRP A 288 18.52 -10.11 3.76
C TRP A 288 19.92 -10.33 3.16
N ASN A 289 19.97 -10.71 1.89
CA ASN A 289 21.15 -10.62 1.05
C ASN A 289 21.32 -9.15 0.63
N VAL A 290 22.45 -8.53 1.03
CA VAL A 290 22.73 -7.12 0.74
C VAL A 290 23.80 -7.02 -0.33
N ILE A 291 23.52 -6.35 -1.44
CA ILE A 291 24.46 -6.12 -2.54
C ILE A 291 24.68 -4.62 -2.72
N LYS A 292 25.88 -4.14 -2.49
CA LYS A 292 26.27 -2.75 -2.72
C LYS A 292 26.85 -2.56 -4.12
N VAL A 293 26.37 -1.55 -4.82
CA VAL A 293 26.83 -1.12 -6.14
C VAL A 293 27.31 0.32 -6.01
N MET A 294 28.53 0.50 -5.53
CA MET A 294 29.05 1.79 -5.09
C MET A 294 29.78 2.54 -6.20
N TRP A 295 30.68 1.85 -6.89
CA TRP A 295 31.66 2.45 -7.80
C TRP A 295 31.58 1.82 -9.18
N GLY A 296 31.65 2.66 -10.23
CA GLY A 296 31.72 2.21 -11.61
C GLY A 296 33.12 1.67 -11.97
N GLY A 297 33.23 0.94 -13.08
CA GLY A 297 34.40 0.19 -13.48
C GLY A 297 35.72 0.99 -13.61
N ARG A 298 35.68 2.30 -13.78
CA ARG A 298 36.88 3.15 -13.76
C ARG A 298 37.57 3.21 -12.40
N TRP A 299 36.85 2.92 -11.30
CA TRP A 299 37.42 2.83 -9.97
C TRP A 299 38.20 1.53 -9.74
N ASP A 300 37.90 0.49 -10.50
CA ASP A 300 38.51 -0.85 -10.32
C ASP A 300 40.04 -0.79 -10.51
N GLU A 301 40.52 0.04 -11.46
CA GLU A 301 41.95 0.24 -11.67
C GLU A 301 42.61 0.93 -10.47
N LEU A 302 41.98 1.98 -9.92
CA LEU A 302 42.50 2.70 -8.76
C LEU A 302 42.53 1.80 -7.51
N LEU A 303 41.43 1.04 -7.27
CA LEU A 303 41.35 0.08 -6.15
C LEU A 303 42.41 -1.01 -6.26
N ARG A 304 42.70 -1.51 -7.48
CA ARG A 304 43.73 -2.51 -7.71
C ARG A 304 45.17 -1.94 -7.53
N LYS A 305 45.38 -0.66 -7.84
CA LYS A 305 46.63 0.05 -7.65
C LYS A 305 46.88 0.48 -6.20
N ASP A 306 45.87 0.57 -5.39
CA ASP A 306 45.97 0.98 -3.99
C ASP A 306 46.50 -0.20 -3.10
N THR A 307 47.84 -0.36 -3.11
CA THR A 307 48.48 -1.32 -2.23
C THR A 307 48.57 -0.87 -0.78
N SER A 308 48.25 0.40 -0.51
CA SER A 308 48.34 1.01 0.82
C SER A 308 47.04 0.81 1.64
N GLY A 309 45.91 0.52 0.98
CA GLY A 309 44.57 0.51 1.57
C GLY A 309 44.03 1.91 1.91
N LYS A 310 44.78 2.99 1.58
CA LYS A 310 44.37 4.37 1.92
C LYS A 310 43.17 4.84 1.10
N LEU A 311 42.99 4.37 -0.13
CA LEU A 311 41.81 4.71 -0.92
C LEU A 311 40.54 4.13 -0.29
N ILE A 312 40.55 2.88 0.15
CA ILE A 312 39.39 2.27 0.86
C ILE A 312 39.15 3.00 2.18
N GLN A 313 40.20 3.32 2.93
CA GLN A 313 40.12 4.11 4.15
C GLN A 313 39.43 5.46 3.87
N LEU A 314 39.88 6.19 2.85
CA LEU A 314 39.30 7.45 2.44
C LEU A 314 37.83 7.32 2.04
N MET A 315 37.48 6.26 1.29
CA MET A 315 36.08 5.97 0.93
C MET A 315 35.21 5.70 2.16
N ASN A 316 35.76 5.02 3.17
CA ASN A 316 35.06 4.74 4.43
C ASN A 316 34.88 5.99 5.31
N GLU A 317 35.81 6.92 5.30
CA GLU A 317 35.80 8.15 6.10
C GLU A 317 34.95 9.28 5.49
N THR A 318 34.81 9.31 4.16
CA THR A 318 34.08 10.36 3.45
C THR A 318 32.58 10.27 3.70
N VAL A 319 31.95 11.34 4.16
CA VAL A 319 30.51 11.41 4.45
C VAL A 319 29.68 11.70 3.21
N ASP A 320 28.38 11.43 3.26
CA ASP A 320 27.47 11.60 2.12
C ASP A 320 27.39 13.05 1.61
N GLY A 321 27.44 14.04 2.51
CA GLY A 321 27.47 15.45 2.16
C GLY A 321 28.68 15.84 1.30
N ASP A 322 29.86 15.27 1.58
CA ASP A 322 31.06 15.45 0.75
C ASP A 322 30.92 14.75 -0.61
N TYR A 323 30.42 13.51 -0.59
CA TYR A 323 30.17 12.77 -1.84
C TYR A 323 29.22 13.50 -2.78
N GLN A 324 28.18 14.13 -2.25
CA GLN A 324 27.27 14.98 -3.02
C GLN A 324 28.00 16.21 -3.55
N THR A 325 28.76 16.91 -2.71
CA THR A 325 29.51 18.10 -3.05
C THR A 325 30.50 17.86 -4.18
N PHE A 326 31.22 16.73 -4.16
CA PHE A 326 32.17 16.36 -5.21
C PHE A 326 31.53 16.28 -6.60
N LYS A 327 30.26 15.92 -6.70
CA LYS A 327 29.57 15.88 -8.00
C LYS A 327 28.92 17.20 -8.41
N SER A 328 28.75 18.13 -7.48
CA SER A 328 28.33 19.51 -7.76
C SER A 328 29.51 20.46 -8.13
N LYS A 329 30.73 19.96 -8.07
CA LYS A 329 32.01 20.68 -8.36
C LYS A 329 32.72 20.02 -9.55
N ASP A 330 33.93 20.46 -9.83
CA ASP A 330 34.78 19.96 -10.89
C ASP A 330 35.84 18.95 -10.44
N GLY A 331 36.64 18.44 -11.38
CA GLY A 331 37.67 17.44 -11.08
C GLY A 331 38.84 18.03 -10.29
N ALA A 332 39.15 19.30 -10.41
CA ALA A 332 40.17 19.95 -9.61
C ALA A 332 39.79 19.98 -8.14
N TYR A 333 38.52 20.28 -7.84
CA TYR A 333 38.00 20.20 -6.47
C TYR A 333 38.07 18.78 -5.90
N VAL A 334 37.71 17.74 -6.68
CA VAL A 334 37.80 16.35 -6.26
C VAL A 334 39.24 15.92 -6.03
N ARG A 335 40.16 16.35 -6.90
CA ARG A 335 41.59 16.10 -6.71
C ARG A 335 42.10 16.64 -5.38
N GLU A 336 41.78 17.88 -5.06
CA GLU A 336 42.24 18.54 -3.85
C GLU A 336 41.56 18.00 -2.59
N HIS A 337 40.23 17.89 -2.57
CA HIS A 337 39.46 17.65 -1.36
C HIS A 337 39.16 16.17 -1.09
N PHE A 338 39.27 15.28 -2.09
CA PHE A 338 39.16 13.84 -1.91
C PHE A 338 40.53 13.19 -1.99
N PHE A 339 41.13 13.11 -3.18
CA PHE A 339 42.41 12.39 -3.35
C PHE A 339 43.54 13.05 -2.58
N GLY A 340 43.53 14.37 -2.40
CA GLY A 340 44.54 15.12 -1.69
C GLY A 340 44.60 14.93 -0.18
N LYS A 341 43.62 14.23 0.42
CA LYS A 341 43.64 13.94 1.86
C LYS A 341 44.81 13.10 2.32
N TYR A 342 45.29 12.21 1.47
CA TYR A 342 46.46 11.34 1.74
C TYR A 342 47.44 11.40 0.57
N PRO A 343 48.74 11.45 0.82
CA PRO A 343 49.78 11.40 -0.23
C PRO A 343 49.65 10.18 -1.16
N GLU A 344 49.26 9.04 -0.59
CA GLU A 344 49.11 7.77 -1.32
C GLU A 344 47.92 7.86 -2.30
N THR A 345 46.80 8.43 -1.88
CA THR A 345 45.64 8.60 -2.77
C THR A 345 45.89 9.68 -3.83
N ALA A 346 46.59 10.78 -3.51
CA ALA A 346 47.01 11.74 -4.46
C ALA A 346 47.94 11.17 -5.57
N ALA A 347 48.85 10.27 -5.19
CA ALA A 347 49.72 9.59 -6.11
C ALA A 347 48.99 8.69 -7.12
N LEU A 348 47.84 8.08 -6.74
CA LEU A 348 47.05 7.25 -7.65
C LEU A 348 46.50 7.99 -8.87
N VAL A 349 46.30 9.30 -8.76
CA VAL A 349 45.72 10.16 -9.81
C VAL A 349 46.69 11.26 -10.29
N ALA A 350 47.97 11.15 -9.98
CA ALA A 350 48.97 12.17 -10.30
C ALA A 350 49.04 12.46 -11.81
N ASP A 351 48.93 11.43 -12.64
CA ASP A 351 48.99 11.54 -14.11
C ASP A 351 47.60 11.73 -14.76
N TRP A 352 46.50 11.82 -13.96
CA TRP A 352 45.17 11.98 -14.48
C TRP A 352 44.83 13.48 -14.69
N THR A 353 44.06 13.77 -15.73
CA THR A 353 43.45 15.09 -15.87
C THR A 353 42.27 15.27 -14.91
N ASP A 354 41.88 16.51 -14.64
CA ASP A 354 40.73 16.80 -13.80
C ASP A 354 39.44 16.28 -14.44
N ASP A 355 39.31 16.28 -15.76
CA ASP A 355 38.20 15.66 -16.47
C ASP A 355 38.14 14.14 -16.27
N GLN A 356 39.30 13.47 -16.25
CA GLN A 356 39.34 12.04 -15.96
C GLN A 356 38.92 11.71 -14.52
N ILE A 357 39.33 12.53 -13.57
CA ILE A 357 38.90 12.42 -12.16
C ILE A 357 37.40 12.67 -12.03
N TRP A 358 36.87 13.72 -12.66
CA TRP A 358 35.45 14.03 -12.62
C TRP A 358 34.61 12.96 -13.30
N ALA A 359 35.13 12.28 -14.31
CA ALA A 359 34.51 11.19 -15.03
C ALA A 359 34.43 9.86 -14.23
N LEU A 360 35.07 9.78 -13.05
CA LEU A 360 34.87 8.68 -12.10
C LEU A 360 33.40 8.66 -11.64
N ASN A 361 32.74 7.57 -11.92
CA ASN A 361 31.28 7.49 -11.77
C ASN A 361 30.85 6.57 -10.62
N ARG A 362 29.60 6.73 -10.17
CA ARG A 362 28.98 5.85 -9.19
C ARG A 362 28.52 4.55 -9.87
N GLY A 363 28.48 3.46 -9.09
CA GLY A 363 28.17 2.12 -9.60
C GLY A 363 26.80 1.99 -10.22
N GLY A 364 25.79 2.69 -9.68
CA GLY A 364 24.43 2.68 -10.24
C GLY A 364 24.30 3.31 -11.63
N HIS A 365 25.35 3.99 -12.13
CA HIS A 365 25.44 4.50 -13.50
C HIS A 365 26.26 3.61 -14.44
N ASP A 366 26.78 2.48 -13.93
CA ASP A 366 27.55 1.49 -14.70
C ASP A 366 26.68 0.27 -15.02
N PRO A 367 26.30 0.02 -16.29
CA PRO A 367 25.41 -1.07 -16.63
C PRO A 367 25.97 -2.46 -16.30
N LYS A 368 27.31 -2.64 -16.34
CA LYS A 368 27.93 -3.93 -15.99
C LYS A 368 27.79 -4.23 -14.50
N LYS A 369 28.07 -3.24 -13.65
CA LYS A 369 27.92 -3.36 -12.19
C LYS A 369 26.48 -3.60 -11.78
N VAL A 370 25.54 -2.88 -12.40
CA VAL A 370 24.11 -3.05 -12.17
C VAL A 370 23.64 -4.44 -12.61
N TYR A 371 24.07 -4.90 -13.80
CA TYR A 371 23.73 -6.23 -14.30
C TYR A 371 24.25 -7.33 -13.36
N ALA A 372 25.51 -7.24 -12.92
CA ALA A 372 26.10 -8.20 -11.99
C ALA A 372 25.28 -8.30 -10.68
N ALA A 373 24.89 -7.16 -10.12
CA ALA A 373 24.06 -7.13 -8.91
C ALA A 373 22.69 -7.78 -9.10
N LEU A 374 21.98 -7.44 -10.17
CA LEU A 374 20.67 -8.03 -10.48
C LEU A 374 20.76 -9.52 -10.78
N LYS A 375 21.80 -9.95 -11.49
CA LYS A 375 22.06 -11.36 -11.77
C LYS A 375 22.29 -12.15 -10.47
N LYS A 376 23.11 -11.61 -9.59
CA LYS A 376 23.37 -12.21 -8.25
C LYS A 376 22.09 -12.26 -7.40
N ALA A 377 21.23 -11.24 -7.49
CA ALA A 377 19.94 -11.23 -6.81
C ALA A 377 19.03 -12.39 -7.29
N GLN A 378 18.94 -12.63 -8.60
CA GLN A 378 18.15 -13.74 -9.16
C GLN A 378 18.69 -15.13 -8.76
N GLU A 379 20.01 -15.26 -8.56
CA GLU A 379 20.66 -16.50 -8.17
C GLU A 379 20.53 -16.81 -6.68
N THR A 380 20.21 -15.79 -5.87
CA THR A 380 20.07 -15.93 -4.42
C THR A 380 18.80 -16.74 -4.10
N LYS A 381 18.93 -17.75 -3.26
CA LYS A 381 17.82 -18.61 -2.81
C LYS A 381 17.60 -18.52 -1.31
N GLY A 382 16.32 -18.63 -0.91
CA GLY A 382 15.89 -18.66 0.48
C GLY A 382 16.00 -17.31 1.21
N LYS A 383 16.37 -16.23 0.53
CA LYS A 383 16.51 -14.88 1.12
C LYS A 383 16.06 -13.81 0.13
N ALA A 384 15.35 -12.80 0.62
CA ALA A 384 15.14 -11.57 -0.14
C ALA A 384 16.46 -10.82 -0.34
N THR A 385 16.56 -10.09 -1.45
CA THR A 385 17.77 -9.32 -1.78
C THR A 385 17.49 -7.84 -1.80
N VAL A 386 18.40 -7.04 -1.24
CA VAL A 386 18.44 -5.59 -1.41
C VAL A 386 19.70 -5.18 -2.16
N ILE A 387 19.52 -4.37 -3.21
CA ILE A 387 20.62 -3.75 -3.97
C ILE A 387 20.67 -2.29 -3.57
N LEU A 388 21.79 -1.87 -2.95
CA LEU A 388 22.08 -0.49 -2.60
C LEU A 388 22.87 0.15 -3.73
N ALA A 389 22.20 0.86 -4.62
CA ALA A 389 22.80 1.41 -5.84
C ALA A 389 23.17 2.88 -5.66
N HIS A 390 24.44 3.17 -5.50
CA HIS A 390 24.96 4.53 -5.37
C HIS A 390 24.89 5.26 -6.71
N THR A 391 24.16 6.39 -6.73
CA THR A 391 23.90 7.19 -7.93
C THR A 391 24.11 8.69 -7.66
N ILE A 392 23.77 9.50 -8.64
CA ILE A 392 23.84 10.97 -8.55
C ILE A 392 22.48 11.52 -8.94
N LYS A 393 21.85 12.28 -8.04
CA LYS A 393 20.58 12.96 -8.35
C LYS A 393 20.78 14.00 -9.45
N GLY A 394 19.94 13.99 -10.49
CA GLY A 394 20.10 14.87 -11.63
C GLY A 394 21.29 14.53 -12.54
N TYR A 395 21.76 13.29 -12.53
CA TYR A 395 22.89 12.84 -13.34
C TYR A 395 22.78 13.29 -14.80
N GLY A 396 23.82 13.96 -15.29
CA GLY A 396 23.89 14.47 -16.65
C GLY A 396 23.14 15.78 -16.90
N MET A 397 22.58 16.42 -15.86
CA MET A 397 21.90 17.71 -15.98
C MET A 397 22.82 18.89 -15.68
N GLY A 398 24.12 18.63 -15.42
CA GLY A 398 25.15 19.61 -15.19
C GLY A 398 24.77 20.65 -14.14
N ASP A 399 25.13 21.90 -14.37
CA ASP A 399 24.89 23.02 -13.46
C ASP A 399 23.40 23.27 -13.13
N THR A 400 22.49 22.73 -13.91
CA THR A 400 21.06 22.86 -13.63
C THR A 400 20.64 22.07 -12.35
N ALA A 401 21.16 20.86 -12.16
CA ALA A 401 20.65 19.98 -11.08
C ALA A 401 21.65 18.93 -10.56
N GLU A 402 22.74 18.61 -11.29
CA GLU A 402 23.56 17.45 -10.95
C GLU A 402 24.22 17.59 -9.58
N GLY A 403 23.84 16.72 -8.63
CA GLY A 403 24.35 16.75 -7.27
C GLY A 403 23.90 17.92 -6.38
N LYS A 404 23.01 18.78 -6.87
CA LYS A 404 22.57 20.00 -6.16
C LYS A 404 21.32 19.76 -5.31
N ASN A 405 21.19 20.45 -4.17
CA ASN A 405 20.02 20.35 -3.29
C ASN A 405 18.73 20.76 -3.98
N ILE A 406 18.76 21.68 -4.92
CA ILE A 406 17.59 22.13 -5.70
C ILE A 406 17.11 21.10 -6.73
N ALA A 407 17.86 20.02 -6.96
CA ALA A 407 17.62 19.06 -8.04
C ALA A 407 16.18 18.51 -8.07
N HIS A 408 15.58 18.28 -6.90
CA HIS A 408 14.23 17.71 -6.82
C HIS A 408 13.15 18.62 -7.40
N GLN A 409 13.29 19.93 -7.21
CA GLN A 409 12.28 20.92 -7.60
C GLN A 409 12.51 21.52 -9.00
N VAL A 410 13.56 21.09 -9.72
CA VAL A 410 13.87 21.62 -11.04
C VAL A 410 12.80 21.19 -12.05
N LYS A 411 11.98 22.16 -12.45
CA LYS A 411 10.92 22.04 -13.48
C LYS A 411 11.26 22.78 -14.77
N LYS A 412 12.31 23.58 -14.75
CA LYS A 412 12.80 24.42 -15.85
C LYS A 412 14.25 24.16 -16.10
N MET A 413 14.65 24.33 -17.34
CA MET A 413 16.03 24.31 -17.77
C MET A 413 16.21 25.41 -18.82
N ASN A 414 17.25 26.19 -18.69
CA ASN A 414 17.60 27.19 -19.75
C ASN A 414 18.18 26.46 -20.95
N MET A 415 18.30 27.13 -22.07
CA MET A 415 18.79 26.53 -23.34
C MET A 415 20.22 26.00 -23.23
N ASP A 416 21.07 26.61 -22.39
CA ASP A 416 22.45 26.13 -22.16
C ASP A 416 22.43 24.79 -21.41
N GLY A 417 21.52 24.62 -20.43
CA GLY A 417 21.29 23.35 -19.77
C GLY A 417 20.76 22.29 -20.73
N VAL A 418 19.79 22.63 -21.59
CA VAL A 418 19.28 21.71 -22.64
C VAL A 418 20.40 21.28 -23.58
N ARG A 419 21.24 22.24 -24.03
CA ARG A 419 22.41 21.98 -24.87
C ARG A 419 23.42 21.08 -24.16
N TYR A 420 23.68 21.32 -22.87
CA TYR A 420 24.57 20.48 -22.06
C TYR A 420 24.10 19.05 -22.01
N VAL A 421 22.81 18.81 -21.74
CA VAL A 421 22.21 17.45 -21.71
C VAL A 421 22.36 16.75 -23.06
N ARG A 422 22.04 17.47 -24.17
CA ARG A 422 22.21 16.95 -25.54
C ARG A 422 23.63 16.46 -25.77
N ASP A 423 24.60 17.35 -25.49
CA ASP A 423 26.03 17.10 -25.76
C ASP A 423 26.58 16.00 -24.85
N ARG A 424 26.17 16.01 -23.55
CA ARG A 424 26.58 15.03 -22.54
C ARG A 424 26.19 13.59 -22.91
N PHE A 425 25.02 13.44 -23.53
CA PHE A 425 24.48 12.14 -23.91
C PHE A 425 24.55 11.86 -25.42
N ASN A 426 25.19 12.72 -26.20
CA ASN A 426 25.30 12.63 -27.65
C ASN A 426 23.92 12.42 -28.31
N VAL A 427 22.93 13.25 -27.93
CA VAL A 427 21.58 13.16 -28.49
C VAL A 427 21.59 13.85 -29.89
N PRO A 428 21.04 13.22 -30.95
CA PRO A 428 21.12 13.71 -32.30
C PRO A 428 20.10 14.82 -32.59
N VAL A 429 20.24 15.98 -31.93
CA VAL A 429 19.37 17.15 -32.12
C VAL A 429 20.26 18.34 -32.56
N ALA A 430 19.93 18.95 -33.69
CA ALA A 430 20.65 20.11 -34.20
C ALA A 430 20.38 21.35 -33.32
N ASP A 431 21.36 22.28 -33.28
CA ASP A 431 21.22 23.53 -32.51
C ASP A 431 19.98 24.34 -32.90
N ALA A 432 19.63 24.38 -34.18
CA ALA A 432 18.46 25.08 -34.72
C ALA A 432 17.11 24.49 -34.24
N ASP A 433 17.11 23.26 -33.76
CA ASP A 433 15.88 22.53 -33.30
C ASP A 433 15.75 22.47 -31.78
N LEU A 434 16.76 22.83 -31.01
CA LEU A 434 16.76 22.76 -29.56
C LEU A 434 15.59 23.51 -28.90
N GLU A 435 15.24 24.71 -29.41
CA GLU A 435 14.13 25.50 -28.86
C GLU A 435 12.77 24.86 -29.05
N LYS A 436 12.63 23.90 -29.99
CA LYS A 436 11.41 23.12 -30.23
C LYS A 436 11.24 22.04 -29.21
N LEU A 437 12.28 21.69 -28.44
CA LEU A 437 12.32 20.59 -27.46
C LEU A 437 11.81 19.28 -28.08
N PRO A 438 12.40 18.80 -29.19
CA PRO A 438 11.86 17.67 -29.94
C PRO A 438 12.04 16.36 -29.15
N TYR A 439 11.07 15.45 -29.28
CA TYR A 439 11.27 14.07 -28.88
C TYR A 439 12.15 13.34 -29.90
N ILE A 440 12.95 12.41 -29.40
CA ILE A 440 13.70 11.46 -30.22
C ILE A 440 12.83 10.23 -30.47
N THR A 441 12.84 9.74 -31.68
CA THR A 441 12.28 8.44 -32.09
C THR A 441 13.32 7.69 -32.89
N PHE A 442 13.19 6.37 -32.95
CA PHE A 442 14.02 5.53 -33.81
C PHE A 442 13.21 5.11 -35.02
N PRO A 443 13.72 5.36 -36.26
CA PRO A 443 13.03 4.88 -37.47
C PRO A 443 12.81 3.36 -37.41
N GLU A 444 11.68 2.91 -37.89
CA GLU A 444 11.40 1.49 -38.05
C GLU A 444 12.52 0.81 -38.82
N GLY A 445 13.02 -0.31 -38.32
CA GLY A 445 14.11 -1.06 -38.94
C GLY A 445 15.53 -0.53 -38.61
N SER A 446 15.69 0.59 -37.91
CA SER A 446 17.01 1.00 -37.38
C SER A 446 17.56 -0.02 -36.37
N GLU A 447 18.86 0.02 -36.11
CA GLU A 447 19.50 -0.90 -35.14
C GLU A 447 18.93 -0.74 -33.75
N GLU A 448 18.72 0.50 -33.33
CA GLU A 448 18.13 0.83 -32.02
C GLU A 448 16.70 0.33 -31.91
N HIS A 449 15.88 0.54 -32.93
CA HIS A 449 14.48 0.07 -32.97
C HIS A 449 14.43 -1.47 -32.87
N LYS A 450 15.20 -2.16 -33.70
CA LYS A 450 15.28 -3.63 -33.67
C LYS A 450 15.73 -4.12 -32.30
N TYR A 451 16.82 -3.62 -31.78
CA TYR A 451 17.38 -4.03 -30.49
C TYR A 451 16.38 -3.82 -29.35
N LEU A 452 15.75 -2.66 -29.28
CA LEU A 452 14.74 -2.32 -28.28
C LEU A 452 13.60 -3.36 -28.22
N HIS A 453 13.07 -3.71 -29.39
CA HIS A 453 11.95 -4.65 -29.51
C HIS A 453 12.40 -6.11 -29.30
N GLU A 454 13.54 -6.52 -29.83
CA GLU A 454 14.10 -7.86 -29.65
C GLU A 454 14.35 -8.16 -28.16
N ARG A 455 14.88 -7.20 -27.38
CA ARG A 455 15.07 -7.37 -25.94
C ARG A 455 13.75 -7.57 -25.21
N ARG A 456 12.72 -6.81 -25.57
CA ARG A 456 11.39 -6.96 -24.96
C ARG A 456 10.70 -8.27 -25.36
N GLN A 457 10.83 -8.68 -26.61
CA GLN A 457 10.31 -9.96 -27.07
C GLN A 457 10.98 -11.14 -26.38
N ALA A 458 12.31 -11.10 -26.17
CA ALA A 458 13.05 -12.12 -25.43
C ALA A 458 12.61 -12.22 -23.95
N LEU A 459 11.99 -11.16 -23.41
CA LEU A 459 11.43 -11.06 -22.07
C LEU A 459 9.87 -11.09 -22.08
N HIS A 460 9.29 -11.71 -23.11
CA HIS A 460 7.86 -11.98 -23.27
C HIS A 460 6.96 -10.77 -23.52
N GLY A 461 7.50 -9.57 -23.69
CA GLY A 461 6.72 -8.38 -24.03
C GLY A 461 7.05 -7.15 -23.21
N TYR A 462 6.13 -6.22 -23.18
CA TYR A 462 6.34 -4.87 -22.63
C TYR A 462 5.82 -4.72 -21.20
N LEU A 463 6.51 -3.90 -20.43
CA LEU A 463 6.11 -3.44 -19.11
C LEU A 463 6.26 -1.90 -19.01
N PRO A 464 5.48 -1.21 -18.16
CA PRO A 464 4.34 -1.68 -17.40
C PRO A 464 3.21 -2.19 -18.29
N SER A 465 2.49 -3.17 -17.82
CA SER A 465 1.28 -3.69 -18.45
C SER A 465 0.37 -4.24 -17.37
N ARG A 466 -0.92 -3.92 -17.42
CA ARG A 466 -1.90 -4.35 -16.44
C ARG A 466 -3.12 -4.96 -17.12
N GLN A 467 -3.64 -6.01 -16.53
CA GLN A 467 -4.90 -6.62 -16.94
C GLN A 467 -6.01 -6.08 -16.01
N PRO A 468 -7.01 -5.34 -16.55
CA PRO A 468 -8.02 -4.70 -15.71
C PRO A 468 -9.11 -5.66 -15.22
N ASN A 469 -9.27 -6.81 -15.85
CA ASN A 469 -10.27 -7.82 -15.52
C ASN A 469 -9.67 -9.22 -15.61
N PHE A 470 -10.26 -10.17 -14.86
CA PHE A 470 -9.90 -11.60 -15.00
C PHE A 470 -10.74 -12.29 -16.07
N THR A 471 -10.25 -13.42 -16.55
CA THR A 471 -10.86 -14.16 -17.68
C THR A 471 -11.75 -15.32 -17.23
N GLU A 472 -11.48 -15.90 -16.06
CA GLU A 472 -12.21 -17.03 -15.49
C GLU A 472 -13.64 -16.62 -15.09
N LYS A 473 -14.65 -17.45 -15.38
CA LYS A 473 -16.01 -17.25 -14.88
C LYS A 473 -16.18 -18.02 -13.56
N LEU A 474 -16.49 -17.32 -12.49
CA LEU A 474 -16.79 -17.92 -11.20
C LEU A 474 -18.29 -18.24 -11.07
N GLU A 475 -18.61 -19.41 -10.55
CA GLU A 475 -19.98 -19.76 -10.14
C GLU A 475 -20.17 -19.31 -8.70
N LEU A 476 -20.72 -18.12 -8.53
CA LEU A 476 -20.96 -17.51 -7.22
C LEU A 476 -22.14 -18.17 -6.50
N PRO A 477 -22.14 -18.22 -5.16
CA PRO A 477 -23.30 -18.68 -4.41
C PRO A 477 -24.49 -17.76 -4.65
N GLN A 478 -25.66 -18.32 -4.77
CA GLN A 478 -26.92 -17.58 -4.84
C GLN A 478 -27.36 -17.11 -3.45
N LEU A 479 -28.17 -16.06 -3.37
CA LEU A 479 -28.66 -15.57 -2.08
C LEU A 479 -29.40 -16.69 -1.30
N SER A 480 -30.08 -17.61 -1.97
CA SER A 480 -30.76 -18.78 -1.36
C SER A 480 -29.78 -19.73 -0.67
N ASP A 481 -28.50 -19.76 -1.04
CA ASP A 481 -27.49 -20.59 -0.36
C ASP A 481 -27.20 -20.09 1.07
N PHE A 482 -27.46 -18.81 1.31
CA PHE A 482 -27.40 -18.18 2.64
C PHE A 482 -28.72 -18.36 3.43
N GLY A 483 -29.64 -19.22 2.97
CA GLY A 483 -31.01 -19.36 3.49
C GLY A 483 -31.11 -19.42 5.00
N ALA A 484 -30.20 -20.14 5.67
CA ALA A 484 -30.17 -20.21 7.14
C ALA A 484 -29.94 -18.85 7.84
N LEU A 485 -29.38 -17.84 7.14
CA LEU A 485 -29.21 -16.49 7.67
C LEU A 485 -30.40 -15.58 7.29
N LEU A 486 -31.20 -15.98 6.31
CA LEU A 486 -32.41 -15.25 5.89
C LEU A 486 -33.62 -15.56 6.77
N GLU A 487 -33.57 -16.68 7.49
CA GLU A 487 -34.62 -17.13 8.41
C GLU A 487 -34.40 -16.62 9.84
N GLU A 488 -35.44 -16.68 10.66
CA GLU A 488 -35.34 -16.37 12.09
C GLU A 488 -34.35 -17.31 12.78
N GLN A 489 -33.44 -16.73 13.55
CA GLN A 489 -32.44 -17.53 14.28
C GLN A 489 -33.03 -18.11 15.57
N SER A 490 -32.80 -19.39 15.78
CA SER A 490 -33.27 -20.10 16.98
C SER A 490 -32.57 -19.68 18.27
N LYS A 491 -31.44 -19.00 18.17
CA LYS A 491 -30.65 -18.45 19.29
C LYS A 491 -30.24 -17.03 18.97
N GLU A 492 -30.06 -16.24 20.01
CA GLU A 492 -29.44 -14.93 19.87
C GLU A 492 -28.02 -15.08 19.37
N ILE A 493 -27.67 -14.30 18.33
CA ILE A 493 -26.32 -14.22 17.77
C ILE A 493 -25.97 -12.77 17.48
N SER A 494 -24.69 -12.51 17.27
CA SER A 494 -24.17 -11.23 16.84
C SER A 494 -24.03 -11.17 15.31
N THR A 495 -23.88 -9.98 14.75
CA THR A 495 -23.57 -9.83 13.32
C THR A 495 -22.17 -10.36 12.98
N THR A 496 -21.22 -10.35 13.93
CA THR A 496 -19.92 -11.04 13.78
C THR A 496 -20.11 -12.55 13.56
N ILE A 497 -20.98 -13.20 14.35
CA ILE A 497 -21.29 -14.63 14.14
C ILE A 497 -22.05 -14.84 12.83
N ALA A 498 -22.93 -13.92 12.44
CA ALA A 498 -23.60 -13.98 11.14
C ALA A 498 -22.59 -13.91 9.98
N PHE A 499 -21.58 -13.03 10.07
CA PHE A 499 -20.47 -12.97 9.12
C PHE A 499 -19.71 -14.30 9.03
N VAL A 500 -19.30 -14.88 10.17
CA VAL A 500 -18.60 -16.18 10.20
C VAL A 500 -19.44 -17.28 9.58
N ARG A 501 -20.77 -17.31 9.84
CA ARG A 501 -21.68 -18.26 9.20
C ARG A 501 -21.79 -18.05 7.68
N ALA A 502 -21.86 -16.80 7.23
CA ALA A 502 -21.85 -16.48 5.79
C ALA A 502 -20.54 -16.93 5.13
N LEU A 503 -19.39 -16.70 5.78
CA LEU A 503 -18.11 -17.21 5.32
C LEU A 503 -18.10 -18.74 5.20
N ASN A 504 -18.70 -19.45 6.16
CA ASN A 504 -18.83 -20.91 6.12
C ASN A 504 -19.76 -21.39 4.98
N VAL A 505 -20.77 -20.61 4.59
CA VAL A 505 -21.58 -20.90 3.39
C VAL A 505 -20.70 -20.83 2.13
N MET A 506 -19.92 -19.78 1.99
CA MET A 506 -19.00 -19.61 0.86
C MET A 506 -17.92 -20.69 0.80
N LEU A 507 -17.38 -21.14 1.94
CA LEU A 507 -16.40 -22.23 2.02
C LEU A 507 -16.98 -23.59 1.58
N LYS A 508 -18.29 -23.74 1.46
CA LYS A 508 -18.95 -24.93 0.91
C LYS A 508 -19.16 -24.85 -0.59
N ASN A 509 -19.11 -23.67 -1.18
CA ASN A 509 -19.26 -23.48 -2.63
C ASN A 509 -18.00 -23.99 -3.37
N LYS A 510 -18.17 -24.95 -4.26
CA LYS A 510 -17.05 -25.64 -4.94
C LYS A 510 -16.22 -24.73 -5.86
N SER A 511 -16.84 -23.71 -6.45
CA SER A 511 -16.18 -22.80 -7.38
C SER A 511 -15.27 -21.81 -6.65
N ILE A 512 -15.69 -21.29 -5.49
CA ILE A 512 -15.00 -20.20 -4.81
C ILE A 512 -14.30 -20.58 -3.51
N LYS A 513 -14.54 -21.76 -2.94
CA LYS A 513 -13.98 -22.15 -1.63
C LYS A 513 -12.47 -21.97 -1.52
N ASP A 514 -11.73 -22.32 -2.57
CA ASP A 514 -10.27 -22.23 -2.61
C ASP A 514 -9.78 -20.81 -2.92
N ARG A 515 -10.68 -19.90 -3.34
CA ARG A 515 -10.42 -18.49 -3.62
C ARG A 515 -10.58 -17.59 -2.39
N LEU A 516 -11.27 -18.08 -1.34
CA LEU A 516 -11.47 -17.31 -0.12
C LEU A 516 -10.15 -17.15 0.63
N VAL A 517 -9.84 -15.94 1.07
CA VAL A 517 -8.63 -15.63 1.83
C VAL A 517 -9.03 -14.88 3.10
N PRO A 518 -9.31 -15.58 4.21
CA PRO A 518 -9.45 -14.92 5.50
C PRO A 518 -8.10 -14.39 5.96
N ILE A 519 -8.05 -13.10 6.34
CA ILE A 519 -6.85 -12.40 6.77
C ILE A 519 -7.11 -11.81 8.14
N ILE A 520 -6.22 -12.06 9.09
CA ILE A 520 -6.36 -11.68 10.50
C ILE A 520 -5.06 -11.07 11.04
N ALA A 521 -5.22 -10.13 11.95
CA ALA A 521 -4.14 -9.49 12.70
C ALA A 521 -4.13 -10.00 14.16
N ASP A 522 -3.98 -11.33 14.33
CA ASP A 522 -3.91 -12.05 15.63
C ASP A 522 -5.21 -12.05 16.47
N GLU A 523 -6.38 -11.85 15.84
CA GLU A 523 -7.63 -11.67 16.60
C GLU A 523 -8.75 -12.64 16.20
N ALA A 524 -8.42 -13.79 15.61
CA ALA A 524 -9.42 -14.74 15.12
C ALA A 524 -10.37 -15.25 16.23
N ARG A 525 -9.88 -15.47 17.45
CA ARG A 525 -10.70 -15.92 18.57
C ARG A 525 -11.69 -14.86 19.04
N THR A 526 -11.28 -13.59 19.01
CA THR A 526 -12.16 -12.44 19.31
C THR A 526 -13.36 -12.38 18.36
N PHE A 527 -13.15 -12.76 17.12
CA PHE A 527 -14.18 -12.73 16.07
C PHE A 527 -14.90 -14.07 15.86
N GLY A 528 -14.63 -15.08 16.72
CA GLY A 528 -15.27 -16.39 16.61
C GLY A 528 -14.84 -17.19 15.39
N MET A 529 -13.64 -16.91 14.84
CA MET A 529 -13.11 -17.56 13.64
C MET A 529 -12.19 -18.75 13.96
N GLU A 530 -11.92 -19.06 15.22
CA GLU A 530 -11.02 -20.14 15.62
C GLU A 530 -11.40 -21.52 15.07
N GLY A 531 -12.67 -21.75 14.81
CA GLY A 531 -13.14 -22.96 14.14
C GLY A 531 -12.54 -23.18 12.74
N LEU A 532 -12.14 -22.10 12.07
CA LEU A 532 -11.52 -22.16 10.76
C LEU A 532 -10.07 -22.68 10.83
N PHE A 533 -9.37 -22.56 11.96
CA PHE A 533 -8.00 -23.05 12.11
C PHE A 533 -7.87 -24.53 11.75
N ARG A 534 -8.84 -25.33 12.20
CA ARG A 534 -8.86 -26.75 11.89
C ARG A 534 -9.40 -27.04 10.49
N GLN A 535 -10.37 -26.25 10.04
CA GLN A 535 -11.07 -26.48 8.77
C GLN A 535 -10.21 -26.19 7.56
N ILE A 536 -9.52 -25.03 7.54
CA ILE A 536 -8.79 -24.53 6.39
C ILE A 536 -7.32 -24.20 6.70
N GLY A 537 -6.88 -24.26 7.95
CA GLY A 537 -5.50 -24.06 8.38
C GLY A 537 -5.01 -22.62 8.28
N ILE A 538 -3.99 -22.31 9.07
CA ILE A 538 -3.23 -21.07 9.00
C ILE A 538 -2.05 -21.30 8.08
N TYR A 539 -1.85 -20.44 7.10
CA TYR A 539 -0.71 -20.54 6.18
C TYR A 539 0.61 -20.33 6.91
N SER A 540 1.53 -21.25 6.71
CA SER A 540 2.92 -21.16 7.15
C SER A 540 3.83 -21.83 6.11
N PRO A 541 4.82 -21.14 5.53
CA PRO A 541 5.66 -21.70 4.48
C PRO A 541 6.53 -22.88 4.94
N ASN A 542 6.66 -23.08 6.25
CA ASN A 542 7.42 -24.19 6.84
C ASN A 542 6.50 -25.28 7.44
N GLY A 543 5.16 -25.15 7.29
CA GLY A 543 4.22 -25.98 8.02
C GLY A 543 4.33 -25.78 9.54
N GLN A 544 3.87 -26.73 10.32
CA GLN A 544 3.92 -26.68 11.78
C GLN A 544 5.08 -27.51 12.34
N GLN A 545 6.14 -26.84 12.80
CA GLN A 545 7.37 -27.44 13.29
C GLN A 545 7.33 -27.81 14.79
N TYR A 546 6.21 -27.56 15.48
CA TYR A 546 6.02 -27.77 16.91
C TYR A 546 4.67 -28.46 17.18
N THR A 547 4.49 -29.01 18.36
CA THR A 547 3.21 -29.50 18.82
C THR A 547 2.45 -28.35 19.49
N PRO A 548 1.28 -27.92 18.96
CA PRO A 548 0.50 -26.85 19.58
C PRO A 548 0.08 -27.23 21.01
N GLN A 549 0.17 -26.28 21.93
CA GLN A 549 -0.22 -26.49 23.32
C GLN A 549 -1.70 -26.87 23.46
N ASP A 550 -2.54 -26.37 22.57
CA ASP A 550 -3.97 -26.60 22.53
C ASP A 550 -4.42 -27.74 21.60
N ARG A 551 -3.51 -28.64 21.21
CA ARG A 551 -3.75 -29.73 20.22
C ARG A 551 -4.95 -30.62 20.55
N GLU A 552 -5.27 -30.77 21.84
CA GLU A 552 -6.40 -31.58 22.30
C GLU A 552 -7.74 -30.86 22.19
N GLN A 553 -7.72 -29.53 21.92
CA GLN A 553 -8.94 -28.74 21.74
C GLN A 553 -9.53 -28.96 20.34
N VAL A 554 -10.85 -28.79 20.22
CA VAL A 554 -11.55 -28.91 18.92
C VAL A 554 -11.06 -27.86 17.90
N ALA A 555 -10.76 -26.69 18.37
CA ALA A 555 -10.30 -25.53 17.55
C ALA A 555 -8.87 -25.14 17.94
N TYR A 556 -7.91 -26.06 17.79
CA TYR A 556 -6.50 -25.79 18.08
C TYR A 556 -5.83 -24.96 16.98
N TYR A 557 -4.75 -24.27 17.34
CA TYR A 557 -3.94 -23.47 16.44
C TYR A 557 -3.17 -24.38 15.47
N LYS A 558 -3.62 -24.44 14.21
CA LYS A 558 -3.08 -25.34 13.19
C LYS A 558 -2.44 -24.54 12.06
N GLU A 559 -1.13 -24.65 11.94
CA GLU A 559 -0.35 -24.14 10.80
C GLU A 559 -0.16 -25.24 9.75
N ASP A 560 -0.19 -24.84 8.47
CA ASP A 560 -0.06 -25.74 7.34
C ASP A 560 0.54 -24.95 6.14
N GLU A 561 1.42 -25.59 5.38
CA GLU A 561 1.96 -25.02 4.16
C GLU A 561 0.86 -24.68 3.13
N LYS A 562 -0.21 -25.48 3.14
CA LYS A 562 -1.42 -25.26 2.33
C LYS A 562 -2.52 -24.53 3.08
N GLY A 563 -2.23 -23.97 4.23
CA GLY A 563 -3.19 -23.21 5.02
C GLY A 563 -3.79 -22.06 4.22
N GLN A 564 -5.07 -21.76 4.49
CA GLN A 564 -5.82 -20.76 3.72
C GLN A 564 -5.89 -19.41 4.42
N ILE A 565 -5.79 -19.39 5.74
CA ILE A 565 -5.83 -18.17 6.55
C ILE A 565 -4.46 -17.51 6.53
N LEU A 566 -4.39 -16.23 6.21
CA LEU A 566 -3.22 -15.40 6.40
C LEU A 566 -3.27 -14.76 7.79
N GLN A 567 -2.40 -15.22 8.69
CA GLN A 567 -2.21 -14.67 10.03
C GLN A 567 -0.99 -13.75 10.02
N GLU A 568 -1.21 -12.45 10.16
CA GLU A 568 -0.14 -11.46 9.97
C GLU A 568 0.45 -10.93 11.29
N GLY A 569 -0.01 -11.48 12.42
CA GLY A 569 0.37 -10.96 13.75
C GLY A 569 -0.30 -9.62 14.06
N ILE A 570 0.07 -8.99 15.16
CA ILE A 570 -0.45 -7.66 15.56
C ILE A 570 0.15 -6.60 14.63
N ASN A 571 -0.34 -6.57 13.41
CA ASN A 571 0.18 -5.74 12.31
C ASN A 571 -0.94 -5.45 11.30
N GLU A 572 -1.74 -4.45 11.56
CA GLU A 572 -2.89 -4.08 10.72
C GLU A 572 -2.44 -3.62 9.33
N LEU A 573 -1.33 -2.88 9.23
CA LEU A 573 -0.81 -2.44 7.94
C LEU A 573 -0.33 -3.63 7.08
N GLY A 574 0.35 -4.59 7.69
CA GLY A 574 0.76 -5.83 7.01
C GLY A 574 -0.43 -6.69 6.60
N ALA A 575 -1.43 -6.84 7.47
CA ALA A 575 -2.67 -7.55 7.13
C ALA A 575 -3.43 -6.86 5.99
N GLY A 576 -3.50 -5.51 6.02
CA GLY A 576 -4.05 -4.72 4.93
C GLY A 576 -3.26 -4.89 3.62
N ALA A 577 -1.92 -4.94 3.67
CA ALA A 577 -1.08 -5.18 2.49
C ALA A 577 -1.26 -6.60 1.93
N SER A 578 -1.42 -7.62 2.79
CA SER A 578 -1.81 -8.97 2.38
C SER A 578 -3.19 -8.99 1.72
N TRP A 579 -4.15 -8.26 2.31
CA TRP A 579 -5.48 -8.12 1.72
C TRP A 579 -5.40 -7.46 0.34
N LEU A 580 -4.62 -6.39 0.19
CA LEU A 580 -4.46 -5.69 -1.09
C LEU A 580 -3.83 -6.58 -2.16
N ALA A 581 -2.81 -7.37 -1.81
CA ALA A 581 -2.19 -8.34 -2.73
C ALA A 581 -3.21 -9.40 -3.21
N ALA A 582 -4.02 -9.94 -2.30
CA ALA A 582 -5.09 -10.88 -2.64
C ALA A 582 -6.22 -10.20 -3.44
N ALA A 583 -6.64 -8.99 -3.04
CA ALA A 583 -7.72 -8.21 -3.66
C ALA A 583 -7.40 -7.75 -5.10
N THR A 584 -6.13 -7.74 -5.47
CA THR A 584 -5.66 -7.38 -6.83
C THR A 584 -5.08 -8.57 -7.61
N SER A 585 -5.19 -9.79 -7.07
CA SER A 585 -4.70 -11.02 -7.70
C SER A 585 -5.37 -11.29 -9.04
N TYR A 586 -6.61 -10.85 -9.23
CA TYR A 586 -7.31 -10.90 -10.52
C TYR A 586 -6.51 -10.20 -11.63
N SER A 587 -5.81 -9.12 -11.29
CA SER A 587 -5.01 -8.32 -12.21
C SER A 587 -3.56 -8.82 -12.29
N THR A 588 -2.91 -9.07 -11.14
CA THR A 588 -1.50 -9.51 -11.11
C THR A 588 -1.31 -10.93 -11.61
N ASN A 589 -2.30 -11.81 -11.44
CA ASN A 589 -2.17 -13.24 -11.74
C ASN A 589 -3.25 -13.80 -12.68
N ASP A 590 -4.23 -12.99 -13.12
CA ASP A 590 -5.45 -13.47 -13.79
C ASP A 590 -6.16 -14.56 -12.96
N LEU A 591 -6.13 -14.38 -11.63
CA LEU A 591 -6.66 -15.32 -10.66
C LEU A 591 -7.48 -14.56 -9.62
N PRO A 592 -8.81 -14.49 -9.75
CA PRO A 592 -9.64 -13.78 -8.79
C PRO A 592 -9.60 -14.49 -7.43
N MET A 593 -9.11 -13.78 -6.41
CA MET A 593 -9.16 -14.20 -5.03
C MET A 593 -10.17 -13.33 -4.27
N ILE A 594 -10.80 -13.87 -3.24
CA ILE A 594 -11.86 -13.21 -2.48
C ILE A 594 -11.38 -13.01 -1.04
N PRO A 595 -10.66 -11.93 -0.77
CA PRO A 595 -10.09 -11.70 0.56
C PRO A 595 -11.10 -11.05 1.51
N PHE A 596 -11.03 -11.49 2.78
CA PHE A 596 -11.75 -10.95 3.92
C PHE A 596 -10.72 -10.56 4.98
N TYR A 597 -10.41 -9.28 5.11
CA TYR A 597 -9.60 -8.81 6.22
C TYR A 597 -10.50 -8.32 7.33
N ILE A 598 -10.43 -8.98 8.49
CA ILE A 598 -11.14 -8.59 9.69
C ILE A 598 -10.18 -8.01 10.72
N SER A 599 -10.55 -6.86 11.28
CA SER A 599 -9.83 -6.17 12.33
C SER A 599 -10.81 -5.47 13.27
N TYR A 600 -10.34 -4.98 14.41
CA TYR A 600 -11.11 -3.99 15.15
C TYR A 600 -11.44 -2.80 14.25
N SER A 601 -12.70 -2.38 14.18
CA SER A 601 -13.13 -1.26 13.34
C SER A 601 -12.42 0.04 13.70
N MET A 602 -12.10 0.24 14.99
CA MET A 602 -11.33 1.38 15.47
C MET A 602 -9.93 1.46 14.86
N PHE A 603 -9.27 0.32 14.60
CA PHE A 603 -7.90 0.27 14.07
C PHE A 603 -7.82 0.04 12.57
N GLY A 604 -8.95 -0.03 11.86
CA GLY A 604 -9.02 -0.12 10.41
C GLY A 604 -8.59 1.19 9.75
N PHE A 605 -9.55 1.94 9.21
CA PHE A 605 -9.27 3.18 8.46
C PHE A 605 -8.41 4.20 9.21
N GLN A 606 -8.55 4.32 10.54
CA GLN A 606 -7.73 5.22 11.33
C GLN A 606 -6.24 4.87 11.28
N ARG A 607 -5.89 3.61 11.10
CA ARG A 607 -4.50 3.14 11.12
C ARG A 607 -3.94 2.83 9.74
N ILE A 608 -4.78 2.37 8.81
CA ILE A 608 -4.38 1.96 7.46
C ILE A 608 -5.09 2.77 6.36
N GLY A 609 -5.56 3.99 6.68
CA GLY A 609 -6.36 4.81 5.75
C GLY A 609 -5.66 5.09 4.43
N ASP A 610 -4.36 5.35 4.44
CA ASP A 610 -3.58 5.57 3.22
C ASP A 610 -3.52 4.31 2.34
N LEU A 611 -3.35 3.14 2.94
CA LEU A 611 -3.42 1.86 2.21
C LEU A 611 -4.85 1.62 1.66
N CYS A 612 -5.90 2.01 2.40
CA CYS A 612 -7.28 1.91 1.91
C CYS A 612 -7.52 2.86 0.71
N TRP A 613 -6.94 4.06 0.73
CA TRP A 613 -6.94 4.97 -0.42
C TRP A 613 -6.21 4.35 -1.62
N GLN A 614 -5.00 3.81 -1.38
CA GLN A 614 -4.24 3.08 -2.39
C GLN A 614 -5.03 1.92 -2.97
N ALA A 615 -5.78 1.18 -2.16
CA ALA A 615 -6.62 0.09 -2.61
C ALA A 615 -7.70 0.57 -3.60
N GLY A 616 -8.24 1.76 -3.38
CA GLY A 616 -9.17 2.41 -4.31
C GLY A 616 -8.52 2.71 -5.66
N ASP A 617 -7.32 3.28 -5.67
CA ASP A 617 -6.54 3.55 -6.88
C ASP A 617 -6.12 2.26 -7.59
N GLN A 618 -5.66 1.26 -6.85
CA GLN A 618 -5.24 -0.04 -7.38
C GLN A 618 -6.40 -0.92 -7.86
N GLN A 619 -7.64 -0.45 -7.65
CA GLN A 619 -8.88 -1.13 -8.04
C GLN A 619 -9.02 -2.50 -7.35
N ALA A 620 -8.78 -2.52 -6.04
CA ALA A 620 -8.93 -3.71 -5.20
C ALA A 620 -10.37 -4.23 -5.20
N ARG A 621 -10.55 -5.55 -5.12
CA ARG A 621 -11.83 -6.25 -4.98
C ARG A 621 -11.76 -7.18 -3.78
N GLY A 622 -12.63 -6.98 -2.80
CA GLY A 622 -12.63 -7.75 -1.56
C GLY A 622 -13.41 -7.08 -0.44
N PHE A 623 -13.31 -7.66 0.73
CA PHE A 623 -14.06 -7.22 1.89
C PHE A 623 -13.13 -6.83 3.03
N LEU A 624 -13.35 -5.64 3.59
CA LEU A 624 -12.82 -5.21 4.86
C LEU A 624 -13.93 -5.34 5.90
N ILE A 625 -13.67 -6.04 6.99
CA ILE A 625 -14.64 -6.27 8.05
C ILE A 625 -14.18 -5.55 9.32
N GLY A 626 -14.93 -4.53 9.71
CA GLY A 626 -14.72 -3.81 10.96
C GLY A 626 -15.40 -4.54 12.12
N GLY A 627 -14.66 -5.39 12.79
CA GLY A 627 -15.18 -6.16 13.95
C GLY A 627 -15.24 -5.31 15.21
N THR A 628 -16.00 -5.77 16.21
CA THR A 628 -16.23 -5.10 17.50
C THR A 628 -16.65 -3.64 17.37
N SER A 629 -17.46 -3.34 16.35
CA SER A 629 -17.85 -1.99 16.00
C SER A 629 -18.89 -1.38 16.96
N GLY A 630 -19.04 -0.07 16.85
CA GLY A 630 -20.00 0.71 17.61
C GLY A 630 -19.47 1.19 18.96
N ARG A 631 -19.67 2.49 19.25
CA ARG A 631 -19.09 3.12 20.43
C ARG A 631 -19.70 2.63 21.75
N THR A 632 -20.95 2.22 21.72
CA THR A 632 -21.64 1.71 22.91
C THR A 632 -21.78 0.20 22.93
N THR A 633 -21.53 -0.47 21.80
CA THR A 633 -21.73 -1.91 21.67
C THR A 633 -20.52 -2.70 22.19
N LEU A 634 -19.33 -2.18 22.05
CA LEU A 634 -18.12 -2.73 22.68
C LEU A 634 -18.01 -2.19 24.11
N ASN A 635 -18.55 -2.94 25.07
CA ASN A 635 -18.55 -2.57 26.48
C ASN A 635 -17.21 -2.88 27.16
N GLY A 636 -16.85 -2.09 28.16
CA GLY A 636 -15.73 -2.33 29.09
C GLY A 636 -14.34 -1.95 28.59
N GLU A 637 -14.05 -2.01 27.29
CA GLU A 637 -12.70 -1.73 26.75
C GLU A 637 -12.39 -0.23 26.58
N GLY A 638 -13.41 0.58 26.39
CA GLY A 638 -13.32 2.02 26.50
C GLY A 638 -12.74 2.73 25.28
N LEU A 639 -12.21 3.92 25.54
CA LEU A 639 -11.90 4.97 24.58
C LEU A 639 -11.13 4.51 23.33
N GLN A 640 -10.07 3.73 23.50
CA GLN A 640 -9.17 3.37 22.41
C GLN A 640 -9.71 2.27 21.51
N HIS A 641 -10.79 1.56 21.89
CA HIS A 641 -11.38 0.46 21.10
C HIS A 641 -12.77 0.78 20.57
N GLU A 642 -13.49 1.73 21.18
CA GLU A 642 -14.88 2.04 20.84
C GLU A 642 -14.95 2.95 19.60
N ASP A 643 -15.17 2.35 18.46
CA ASP A 643 -15.29 3.05 17.18
C ASP A 643 -16.60 3.83 17.05
N GLY A 644 -16.50 5.08 16.66
CA GLY A 644 -17.65 5.93 16.32
C GLY A 644 -17.49 6.66 14.99
N HIS A 645 -16.44 6.37 14.18
CA HIS A 645 -16.08 7.22 13.05
C HIS A 645 -15.54 6.49 11.80
N SER A 646 -15.37 5.18 11.83
CA SER A 646 -14.79 4.44 10.70
C SER A 646 -15.60 4.58 9.40
N HIS A 647 -16.92 4.66 9.49
CA HIS A 647 -17.77 4.91 8.32
C HIS A 647 -17.57 6.31 7.70
N ILE A 648 -17.21 7.31 8.51
CA ILE A 648 -16.87 8.64 7.99
C ILE A 648 -15.54 8.61 7.24
N GLN A 649 -14.57 7.85 7.75
CA GLN A 649 -13.29 7.68 7.08
C GLN A 649 -13.44 6.89 5.78
N SER A 650 -14.24 5.81 5.76
CA SER A 650 -14.49 5.02 4.54
C SER A 650 -15.19 5.83 3.44
N LEU A 651 -16.06 6.78 3.80
CA LEU A 651 -16.76 7.67 2.87
C LEU A 651 -15.78 8.47 2.00
N THR A 652 -14.60 8.81 2.51
CA THR A 652 -13.60 9.59 1.77
C THR A 652 -13.06 8.87 0.53
N ILE A 653 -13.25 7.56 0.43
CA ILE A 653 -12.74 6.74 -0.68
C ILE A 653 -13.88 6.45 -1.66
N PRO A 654 -13.80 6.94 -2.91
CA PRO A 654 -14.94 6.94 -3.83
C PRO A 654 -15.51 5.56 -4.17
N ASN A 655 -14.69 4.52 -4.20
CA ASN A 655 -15.08 3.15 -4.55
C ASN A 655 -15.06 2.18 -3.36
N CYS A 656 -15.05 2.68 -2.14
CA CYS A 656 -15.32 1.91 -0.94
C CYS A 656 -16.81 1.96 -0.62
N ILE A 657 -17.47 0.82 -0.58
CA ILE A 657 -18.91 0.69 -0.31
C ILE A 657 -19.09 0.25 1.13
N SER A 658 -19.70 1.08 1.98
CA SER A 658 -19.73 0.79 3.42
C SER A 658 -21.14 0.53 3.96
N TYR A 659 -21.25 -0.48 4.85
CA TYR A 659 -22.50 -0.93 5.46
C TYR A 659 -22.36 -1.17 6.96
N ASP A 660 -23.43 -0.84 7.71
CA ASP A 660 -23.59 -1.12 9.15
C ASP A 660 -24.85 -1.99 9.39
N PRO A 661 -24.78 -3.31 9.12
CA PRO A 661 -25.93 -4.19 9.24
C PRO A 661 -26.35 -4.44 10.69
N ALA A 662 -27.66 -4.52 10.93
CA ALA A 662 -28.25 -4.87 12.20
C ALA A 662 -28.57 -6.37 12.33
N TYR A 663 -28.90 -7.05 11.24
CA TYR A 663 -29.41 -8.41 11.26
C TYR A 663 -28.62 -9.37 10.38
N ALA A 664 -28.72 -10.68 10.69
CA ALA A 664 -28.00 -11.73 9.98
C ALA A 664 -28.35 -11.76 8.47
N TYR A 665 -29.60 -11.54 8.11
CA TYR A 665 -30.01 -11.50 6.70
C TYR A 665 -29.44 -10.28 5.97
N GLU A 666 -29.26 -9.14 6.65
CA GLU A 666 -28.63 -7.97 6.04
C GLU A 666 -27.16 -8.28 5.71
N VAL A 667 -26.42 -8.92 6.63
CA VAL A 667 -25.05 -9.39 6.38
C VAL A 667 -25.01 -10.30 5.16
N ALA A 668 -25.93 -11.26 5.06
CA ALA A 668 -25.99 -12.19 3.94
C ALA A 668 -26.26 -11.48 2.59
N VAL A 669 -27.23 -10.57 2.55
CA VAL A 669 -27.57 -9.81 1.33
C VAL A 669 -26.42 -8.91 0.89
N ILE A 670 -25.78 -8.20 1.83
CA ILE A 670 -24.66 -7.29 1.54
C ILE A 670 -23.44 -8.07 1.03
N MET A 671 -23.11 -9.21 1.66
CA MET A 671 -22.00 -10.05 1.20
C MET A 671 -22.28 -10.66 -0.18
N HIS A 672 -23.50 -11.11 -0.42
CA HIS A 672 -23.91 -11.62 -1.73
C HIS A 672 -23.81 -10.51 -2.81
N ASP A 673 -24.32 -9.31 -2.53
CA ASP A 673 -24.20 -8.17 -3.44
C ASP A 673 -22.74 -7.84 -3.77
N GLY A 674 -21.87 -7.82 -2.77
CA GLY A 674 -20.43 -7.60 -2.98
C GLY A 674 -19.78 -8.67 -3.87
N LEU A 675 -20.15 -9.95 -3.69
CA LEU A 675 -19.67 -11.02 -4.55
C LEU A 675 -20.12 -10.81 -6.01
N GLU A 676 -21.40 -10.53 -6.23
CA GLU A 676 -21.96 -10.31 -7.57
C GLU A 676 -21.33 -9.09 -8.27
N ARG A 677 -21.16 -7.98 -7.56
CA ARG A 677 -20.58 -6.76 -8.15
C ARG A 677 -19.11 -6.93 -8.50
N MET A 678 -18.31 -7.49 -7.60
CA MET A 678 -16.85 -7.60 -7.77
C MET A 678 -16.43 -8.78 -8.64
N TYR A 679 -17.12 -9.91 -8.53
CA TYR A 679 -16.69 -11.17 -9.13
C TYR A 679 -17.69 -11.76 -10.13
N GLY A 680 -18.87 -11.14 -10.30
CA GLY A 680 -19.84 -11.47 -11.34
C GLY A 680 -19.46 -10.89 -12.71
N GLU A 681 -20.42 -10.85 -13.64
CA GLU A 681 -20.17 -10.44 -15.03
C GLU A 681 -19.65 -9.01 -15.17
N LYS A 682 -20.04 -8.09 -14.30
CA LYS A 682 -19.65 -6.67 -14.38
C LYS A 682 -18.22 -6.41 -13.91
N GLN A 683 -17.71 -7.21 -12.99
CA GLN A 683 -16.39 -7.06 -12.40
C GLN A 683 -16.11 -5.61 -11.95
N GLU A 684 -17.02 -5.05 -11.16
CA GLU A 684 -16.93 -3.65 -10.72
C GLU A 684 -15.68 -3.42 -9.86
N ASN A 685 -15.03 -2.28 -10.08
CA ASN A 685 -13.85 -1.86 -9.31
C ASN A 685 -14.26 -1.16 -8.01
N VAL A 686 -14.85 -1.92 -7.11
CA VAL A 686 -15.26 -1.51 -5.77
C VAL A 686 -14.75 -2.51 -4.75
N TYR A 687 -14.66 -2.11 -3.49
CA TYR A 687 -14.48 -3.01 -2.36
C TYR A 687 -15.43 -2.64 -1.24
N TYR A 688 -15.74 -3.60 -0.39
CA TYR A 688 -16.75 -3.46 0.66
C TYR A 688 -16.10 -3.24 2.01
N TYR A 689 -16.66 -2.32 2.80
CA TYR A 689 -16.42 -2.18 4.22
C TYR A 689 -17.70 -2.49 4.97
N ILE A 690 -17.68 -3.53 5.80
CA ILE A 690 -18.85 -3.98 6.56
C ILE A 690 -18.48 -3.97 8.03
N THR A 691 -19.20 -3.21 8.86
CA THR A 691 -19.04 -3.28 10.31
C THR A 691 -19.81 -4.46 10.88
N THR A 692 -19.23 -5.11 11.87
CA THR A 692 -19.85 -6.20 12.62
C THR A 692 -19.63 -5.98 14.12
N LEU A 693 -20.59 -6.38 14.92
CA LEU A 693 -20.60 -6.18 16.36
C LEU A 693 -20.71 -7.51 17.11
N ASN A 694 -20.30 -7.51 18.38
CA ASN A 694 -20.21 -8.71 19.20
C ASN A 694 -21.33 -8.89 20.24
N GLU A 695 -22.35 -8.04 20.21
CA GLU A 695 -23.53 -8.21 21.05
C GLU A 695 -24.50 -9.22 20.44
N ASN A 696 -24.89 -10.23 21.23
CA ASN A 696 -25.89 -11.21 20.82
C ASN A 696 -27.30 -10.67 21.08
N TYR A 697 -28.18 -10.85 20.09
CA TYR A 697 -29.59 -10.50 20.19
C TYR A 697 -30.42 -11.31 19.19
N HIS A 698 -31.74 -11.22 19.34
CA HIS A 698 -32.69 -11.89 18.45
C HIS A 698 -32.53 -11.40 16.99
N MET A 699 -32.39 -12.35 16.09
CA MET A 699 -32.28 -12.12 14.65
C MET A 699 -33.57 -12.61 13.97
N PRO A 700 -34.46 -11.71 13.52
CA PRO A 700 -35.67 -12.07 12.82
C PRO A 700 -35.41 -12.60 11.42
N ALA A 701 -36.46 -13.20 10.82
CA ALA A 701 -36.45 -13.51 9.39
C ALA A 701 -36.44 -12.26 8.53
N MET A 702 -35.86 -12.36 7.33
CA MET A 702 -35.85 -11.26 6.37
C MET A 702 -37.28 -10.92 5.93
N PRO A 703 -37.69 -9.62 6.01
CA PRO A 703 -38.98 -9.22 5.48
C PRO A 703 -39.07 -9.41 3.96
N ALA A 704 -40.21 -9.84 3.48
CA ALA A 704 -40.42 -10.01 2.04
C ALA A 704 -40.20 -8.69 1.29
N GLY A 705 -39.36 -8.72 0.26
CA GLY A 705 -39.01 -7.55 -0.57
C GLY A 705 -37.98 -6.59 0.03
N ALA A 706 -37.37 -6.91 1.19
CA ALA A 706 -36.35 -6.07 1.82
C ALA A 706 -35.01 -6.07 1.08
N GLU A 707 -34.74 -7.05 0.23
CA GLU A 707 -33.43 -7.26 -0.42
C GLU A 707 -32.92 -6.01 -1.16
N GLU A 708 -33.75 -5.37 -1.96
CA GLU A 708 -33.36 -4.15 -2.70
C GLU A 708 -33.02 -3.00 -1.74
N GLY A 709 -33.85 -2.81 -0.71
CA GLY A 709 -33.64 -1.76 0.29
C GLY A 709 -32.37 -1.96 1.10
N ILE A 710 -32.06 -3.21 1.45
CA ILE A 710 -30.82 -3.58 2.14
C ILE A 710 -29.60 -3.16 1.31
N ARG A 711 -29.60 -3.46 0.01
CA ARG A 711 -28.52 -3.08 -0.91
C ARG A 711 -28.41 -1.57 -1.12
N LYS A 712 -29.56 -0.88 -1.19
CA LYS A 712 -29.62 0.58 -1.41
C LYS A 712 -29.44 1.41 -0.15
N GLY A 713 -29.38 0.77 1.02
CA GLY A 713 -29.06 1.43 2.28
C GLY A 713 -30.22 1.67 3.24
N ILE A 714 -31.50 1.50 2.86
CA ILE A 714 -32.66 1.68 3.74
C ILE A 714 -33.86 0.85 3.30
N TYR A 715 -34.57 0.26 4.24
CA TYR A 715 -35.89 -0.33 4.01
C TYR A 715 -36.79 -0.19 5.23
N LYS A 716 -38.09 -0.18 5.00
CA LYS A 716 -39.07 -0.15 6.07
C LYS A 716 -39.17 -1.53 6.72
N LEU A 717 -38.89 -1.59 8.04
CA LEU A 717 -38.91 -2.83 8.81
C LEU A 717 -40.31 -3.14 9.37
N GLU A 718 -40.97 -2.15 9.99
CA GLU A 718 -42.28 -2.31 10.62
C GLU A 718 -43.02 -0.98 10.73
N THR A 719 -44.33 -1.05 10.92
CA THR A 719 -45.21 0.08 11.20
C THR A 719 -45.97 -0.20 12.49
N LEU A 720 -45.98 0.76 13.40
CA LEU A 720 -46.82 0.76 14.59
C LEU A 720 -47.90 1.88 14.46
N GLU A 721 -49.13 1.51 14.70
CA GLU A 721 -50.24 2.47 14.62
C GLU A 721 -50.36 3.33 15.88
N GLY A 722 -50.81 4.58 15.72
CA GLY A 722 -51.04 5.52 16.80
C GLY A 722 -52.18 6.48 16.47
N SER A 723 -52.75 7.15 17.48
CA SER A 723 -53.88 8.06 17.35
C SER A 723 -53.51 9.53 17.52
N LYS A 724 -52.26 9.84 17.91
CA LYS A 724 -51.82 11.20 18.28
C LYS A 724 -50.60 11.70 17.48
N GLY A 725 -50.55 11.40 16.23
CA GLY A 725 -49.44 11.76 15.35
C GLY A 725 -48.62 10.55 14.92
N LYS A 726 -47.72 10.74 13.99
CA LYS A 726 -46.87 9.72 13.42
C LYS A 726 -45.44 10.24 13.22
N VAL A 727 -44.45 9.40 13.51
CA VAL A 727 -43.03 9.72 13.31
C VAL A 727 -42.35 8.62 12.50
N GLN A 728 -41.23 8.94 11.91
CA GLN A 728 -40.34 8.00 11.23
C GLN A 728 -39.08 7.78 12.08
N LEU A 729 -38.76 6.54 12.35
CA LEU A 729 -37.65 6.17 13.21
C LEU A 729 -36.62 5.34 12.43
N LEU A 730 -35.41 5.83 12.35
CA LEU A 730 -34.32 5.24 11.60
C LEU A 730 -33.24 4.69 12.57
N GLY A 731 -32.81 3.46 12.37
CA GLY A 731 -31.73 2.86 13.15
C GLY A 731 -30.76 2.07 12.31
N SER A 732 -29.50 2.00 12.73
CA SER A 732 -28.48 1.16 12.13
C SER A 732 -27.80 0.27 13.19
N GLY A 733 -27.18 -0.83 12.76
CA GLY A 733 -26.44 -1.73 13.64
C GLY A 733 -27.23 -2.13 14.90
N SER A 734 -26.56 -2.22 16.04
CA SER A 734 -27.21 -2.61 17.31
C SER A 734 -28.26 -1.62 17.83
N ILE A 735 -28.15 -0.35 17.45
CA ILE A 735 -29.04 0.70 17.95
C ILE A 735 -30.45 0.58 17.33
N LEU A 736 -30.60 -0.09 16.20
CA LEU A 736 -31.93 -0.36 15.63
C LEU A 736 -32.89 -1.02 16.64
N ARG A 737 -32.39 -1.84 17.56
CA ARG A 737 -33.22 -2.45 18.62
C ARG A 737 -33.81 -1.43 19.58
N HIS A 738 -33.02 -0.42 19.97
CA HIS A 738 -33.48 0.69 20.81
C HIS A 738 -34.48 1.59 20.08
N VAL A 739 -34.30 1.74 18.78
CA VAL A 739 -35.25 2.44 17.91
C VAL A 739 -36.59 1.70 17.86
N ARG A 740 -36.59 0.37 17.75
CA ARG A 740 -37.79 -0.48 17.80
C ARG A 740 -38.46 -0.45 19.17
N GLU A 741 -37.68 -0.49 20.25
CA GLU A 741 -38.20 -0.36 21.62
C GLU A 741 -38.87 1.01 21.81
N ALA A 742 -38.23 2.10 21.33
CA ALA A 742 -38.80 3.43 21.36
C ALA A 742 -40.14 3.49 20.60
N ALA A 743 -40.27 2.85 19.44
CA ALA A 743 -41.51 2.77 18.68
C ALA A 743 -42.61 2.10 19.50
N GLN A 744 -42.34 1.01 20.23
CA GLN A 744 -43.28 0.35 21.10
C GLN A 744 -43.71 1.24 22.27
N ILE A 745 -42.80 1.96 22.90
CA ILE A 745 -43.10 2.91 23.97
C ILE A 745 -43.96 4.05 23.45
N LEU A 746 -43.64 4.61 22.30
CA LEU A 746 -44.41 5.70 21.66
C LEU A 746 -45.85 5.28 21.37
N ALA A 747 -46.05 4.09 20.80
CA ALA A 747 -47.40 3.59 20.50
C ALA A 747 -48.21 3.30 21.79
N LYS A 748 -47.59 2.60 22.76
CA LYS A 748 -48.26 2.12 23.97
C LYS A 748 -48.52 3.25 24.96
N ASP A 749 -47.52 4.09 25.25
CA ASP A 749 -47.60 5.02 26.38
C ASP A 749 -48.04 6.45 25.94
N TYR A 750 -47.83 6.79 24.67
CA TYR A 750 -48.11 8.12 24.14
C TYR A 750 -49.16 8.15 23.02
N GLY A 751 -49.50 6.98 22.46
CA GLY A 751 -50.43 6.87 21.35
C GLY A 751 -49.90 7.44 20.02
N VAL A 752 -48.55 7.51 19.89
CA VAL A 752 -47.88 8.00 18.70
C VAL A 752 -47.49 6.80 17.81
N GLY A 753 -47.94 6.82 16.58
CA GLY A 753 -47.60 5.85 15.57
C GLY A 753 -46.18 6.03 15.04
N SER A 754 -45.60 5.00 14.48
CA SER A 754 -44.27 5.12 13.86
C SER A 754 -44.04 4.16 12.69
N ASP A 755 -43.35 4.63 11.67
CA ASP A 755 -42.68 3.77 10.67
C ASP A 755 -41.23 3.61 11.08
N VAL A 756 -40.80 2.34 11.26
CA VAL A 756 -39.43 2.02 11.65
C VAL A 756 -38.62 1.53 10.43
N TYR A 757 -37.45 2.10 10.24
CA TYR A 757 -36.56 1.78 9.13
C TYR A 757 -35.24 1.22 9.65
N SER A 758 -34.77 0.14 9.01
CA SER A 758 -33.39 -0.28 9.12
C SER A 758 -32.55 0.44 8.06
N VAL A 759 -31.53 1.15 8.49
CA VAL A 759 -30.58 1.83 7.61
C VAL A 759 -29.28 1.05 7.59
N THR A 760 -29.05 0.35 6.51
CA THR A 760 -27.84 -0.45 6.33
C THR A 760 -26.66 0.37 5.84
N SER A 761 -26.90 1.53 5.20
CA SER A 761 -25.85 2.44 4.73
C SER A 761 -26.31 3.88 4.57
N PHE A 762 -25.98 4.73 5.52
CA PHE A 762 -26.14 6.18 5.34
C PHE A 762 -25.23 6.74 4.23
N THR A 763 -24.07 6.12 4.04
CA THR A 763 -23.08 6.55 3.03
C THR A 763 -23.61 6.37 1.61
N GLU A 764 -24.16 5.19 1.29
CA GLU A 764 -24.70 4.94 -0.07
C GLU A 764 -25.97 5.77 -0.34
N LEU A 765 -26.79 6.00 0.68
CA LEU A 765 -27.94 6.90 0.58
C LEU A 765 -27.50 8.35 0.29
N ALA A 766 -26.46 8.82 0.94
CA ALA A 766 -25.92 10.16 0.70
C ALA A 766 -25.34 10.27 -0.72
N ARG A 767 -24.62 9.27 -1.21
CA ARG A 767 -24.09 9.21 -2.59
C ARG A 767 -25.20 9.24 -3.62
N ASP A 768 -26.25 8.41 -3.43
CA ASP A 768 -27.43 8.41 -4.29
C ASP A 768 -28.10 9.80 -4.34
N GLY A 769 -28.25 10.44 -3.17
CA GLY A 769 -28.80 11.77 -3.06
C GLY A 769 -27.97 12.81 -3.83
N GLN A 770 -26.65 12.81 -3.64
CA GLN A 770 -25.71 13.70 -4.35
C GLN A 770 -25.74 13.48 -5.86
N ASP A 771 -25.83 12.24 -6.31
CA ASP A 771 -25.95 11.92 -7.73
C ASP A 771 -27.26 12.43 -8.33
N CYS A 772 -28.37 12.27 -7.62
CA CYS A 772 -29.65 12.82 -8.00
C CYS A 772 -29.63 14.36 -8.06
N GLU A 773 -29.10 15.01 -7.04
CA GLU A 773 -28.98 16.49 -6.96
C GLU A 773 -28.13 17.03 -8.11
N ARG A 774 -26.95 16.43 -8.34
CA ARG A 774 -26.08 16.82 -9.44
C ARG A 774 -26.79 16.64 -10.80
N TRP A 775 -27.43 15.49 -11.00
CA TRP A 775 -28.15 15.23 -12.25
C TRP A 775 -29.24 16.25 -12.48
N ASN A 776 -30.06 16.55 -11.47
CA ASN A 776 -31.16 17.52 -11.53
C ASN A 776 -30.65 18.94 -11.85
N MET A 777 -29.52 19.34 -11.22
CA MET A 777 -28.87 20.62 -11.50
C MET A 777 -28.44 20.76 -12.96
N LEU A 778 -27.91 19.69 -13.54
CA LEU A 778 -27.35 19.67 -14.91
C LEU A 778 -28.41 19.40 -16.00
N HIS A 779 -29.59 18.90 -15.62
CA HIS A 779 -30.70 18.58 -16.52
C HIS A 779 -32.03 19.29 -16.14
N PRO A 780 -32.04 20.63 -16.12
CA PRO A 780 -33.18 21.41 -15.54
C PRO A 780 -34.48 21.28 -16.33
N LEU A 781 -34.45 20.73 -17.53
CA LEU A 781 -35.63 20.50 -18.38
C LEU A 781 -36.14 19.05 -18.33
N GLU A 782 -35.42 18.16 -17.66
CA GLU A 782 -35.79 16.75 -17.49
C GLU A 782 -36.64 16.56 -16.23
N THR A 783 -37.32 15.42 -16.13
CA THR A 783 -37.99 15.02 -14.89
C THR A 783 -36.99 14.84 -13.78
N PRO A 784 -37.08 15.54 -12.65
CA PRO A 784 -36.12 15.40 -11.57
C PRO A 784 -36.02 13.95 -11.07
N ARG A 785 -34.79 13.49 -10.84
CA ARG A 785 -34.50 12.23 -10.13
C ARG A 785 -34.79 12.43 -8.64
N VAL A 786 -35.39 11.43 -8.02
CA VAL A 786 -35.75 11.44 -6.61
C VAL A 786 -34.78 10.53 -5.87
N PRO A 787 -34.07 11.01 -4.85
CA PRO A 787 -33.16 10.16 -4.03
C PRO A 787 -33.91 8.96 -3.45
N TYR A 788 -33.25 7.79 -3.38
CA TYR A 788 -33.90 6.56 -2.92
C TYR A 788 -34.53 6.72 -1.53
N ILE A 789 -33.84 7.38 -0.61
CA ILE A 789 -34.36 7.65 0.74
C ILE A 789 -35.69 8.41 0.68
N ALA A 790 -35.84 9.36 -0.23
CA ALA A 790 -37.09 10.12 -0.42
C ALA A 790 -38.21 9.33 -1.13
N GLN A 791 -37.85 8.20 -1.81
CA GLN A 791 -38.85 7.29 -2.36
C GLN A 791 -39.44 6.37 -1.28
N VAL A 792 -38.67 6.09 -0.22
CA VAL A 792 -39.02 5.14 0.84
C VAL A 792 -39.70 5.85 2.02
N MET A 793 -39.25 7.05 2.35
CA MET A 793 -39.78 7.87 3.45
C MET A 793 -40.89 8.86 3.00
N ASN A 794 -41.57 9.45 3.99
CA ASN A 794 -42.55 10.47 3.79
C ASN A 794 -42.20 11.77 4.56
N ASP A 795 -43.10 12.74 4.66
CA ASP A 795 -42.91 14.05 5.28
C ASP A 795 -43.15 14.10 6.80
N ALA A 796 -43.46 12.96 7.44
CA ALA A 796 -43.57 12.91 8.90
C ALA A 796 -42.23 13.19 9.59
N PRO A 797 -42.22 13.78 10.82
CA PRO A 797 -40.98 14.02 11.55
C PRO A 797 -40.13 12.76 11.66
N ALA A 798 -38.82 12.89 11.52
CA ALA A 798 -37.92 11.76 11.50
C ALA A 798 -36.85 11.86 12.58
N VAL A 799 -36.55 10.73 13.22
CA VAL A 799 -35.42 10.58 14.19
C VAL A 799 -34.54 9.43 13.77
N ALA A 800 -33.26 9.72 13.57
CA ALA A 800 -32.24 8.69 13.35
C ALA A 800 -31.39 8.51 14.60
N SER A 801 -31.10 7.25 14.96
CA SER A 801 -30.18 6.91 16.03
C SER A 801 -29.17 5.88 15.57
N THR A 802 -27.90 6.11 15.88
CA THR A 802 -26.76 5.29 15.43
C THR A 802 -25.70 5.15 16.51
N ASP A 803 -24.93 4.09 16.48
CA ASP A 803 -23.79 3.83 17.40
C ASP A 803 -22.51 4.56 17.00
N TYR A 804 -22.59 5.38 15.97
CA TYR A 804 -21.49 6.22 15.47
C TYR A 804 -21.79 7.70 15.75
N MET A 805 -20.80 8.55 15.47
CA MET A 805 -21.00 10.00 15.60
C MET A 805 -22.16 10.47 14.74
N LYS A 806 -22.82 11.55 15.17
CA LYS A 806 -24.02 12.10 14.49
C LYS A 806 -23.80 12.34 12.99
N LEU A 807 -22.58 12.74 12.61
CA LEU A 807 -22.23 13.01 11.21
C LEU A 807 -22.53 11.82 10.28
N PHE A 808 -22.48 10.59 10.78
CA PHE A 808 -22.79 9.40 9.99
C PHE A 808 -24.23 9.41 9.46
N ALA A 809 -25.21 9.77 10.29
CA ALA A 809 -26.61 9.88 9.86
C ALA A 809 -26.98 11.29 9.36
N GLU A 810 -26.22 12.32 9.70
CA GLU A 810 -26.44 13.68 9.20
C GLU A 810 -26.22 13.81 7.69
N GLN A 811 -25.44 12.91 7.08
CA GLN A 811 -25.15 12.90 5.65
C GLN A 811 -26.38 12.92 4.76
N VAL A 812 -27.50 12.33 5.23
CA VAL A 812 -28.73 12.20 4.44
C VAL A 812 -29.74 13.31 4.72
N ARG A 813 -29.46 14.23 5.63
CA ARG A 813 -30.41 15.28 6.07
C ARG A 813 -31.09 15.99 4.91
N THR A 814 -30.36 16.41 3.90
CA THR A 814 -30.86 17.15 2.75
C THR A 814 -31.80 16.31 1.87
N TYR A 815 -31.70 15.00 1.95
CA TYR A 815 -32.45 14.07 1.11
C TYR A 815 -33.63 13.41 1.81
N VAL A 816 -33.74 13.56 3.13
CA VAL A 816 -34.91 13.13 3.90
C VAL A 816 -36.08 14.06 3.59
N PRO A 817 -37.27 13.53 3.22
CA PRO A 817 -38.40 14.39 2.85
C PRO A 817 -38.94 15.25 3.98
N ALA A 818 -38.68 14.89 5.24
CA ALA A 818 -39.13 15.61 6.41
C ALA A 818 -38.24 16.83 6.72
N ASP A 819 -38.84 18.00 6.91
CA ASP A 819 -38.15 19.22 7.38
C ASP A 819 -37.57 19.02 8.81
N ASP A 820 -38.27 18.23 9.63
CA ASP A 820 -37.89 17.92 11.02
C ASP A 820 -37.19 16.57 11.05
N TYR A 821 -35.87 16.60 10.89
CA TYR A 821 -34.97 15.46 10.98
C TYR A 821 -33.96 15.61 12.14
N ARG A 822 -34.04 14.74 13.12
CA ARG A 822 -33.15 14.75 14.28
C ARG A 822 -32.25 13.54 14.28
N VAL A 823 -30.98 13.77 14.59
CA VAL A 823 -29.98 12.70 14.70
C VAL A 823 -29.48 12.58 16.14
N LEU A 824 -29.51 11.34 16.65
CA LEU A 824 -28.84 10.89 17.86
C LEU A 824 -27.63 10.05 17.48
N GLY A 825 -26.49 10.30 18.11
CA GLY A 825 -25.24 9.62 17.81
C GLY A 825 -24.20 9.80 18.93
N THR A 826 -23.15 9.06 18.84
CA THR A 826 -22.16 8.87 19.91
C THR A 826 -20.95 9.80 19.76
N ASP A 827 -21.20 11.11 19.69
CA ASP A 827 -20.11 12.12 19.64
C ASP A 827 -19.31 12.13 20.94
N GLY A 828 -17.99 12.28 20.86
CA GLY A 828 -17.08 12.31 21.98
C GLY A 828 -16.14 11.11 22.02
N PHE A 829 -15.36 11.01 23.09
CA PHE A 829 -14.49 9.83 23.32
C PHE A 829 -15.29 8.68 23.93
N GLY A 830 -14.89 7.43 23.59
CA GLY A 830 -15.42 6.23 24.22
C GLY A 830 -15.16 6.16 25.73
N ARG A 831 -15.90 5.30 26.42
CA ARG A 831 -15.80 5.12 27.86
C ARG A 831 -15.99 3.66 28.27
N SER A 832 -15.32 3.25 29.32
CA SER A 832 -15.49 1.89 29.87
C SER A 832 -16.71 1.86 30.77
N ASP A 833 -17.78 1.17 30.32
CA ASP A 833 -18.97 0.90 31.12
C ASP A 833 -19.77 -0.26 30.50
N SER A 834 -20.94 -0.58 31.08
CA SER A 834 -21.93 -1.48 30.47
C SER A 834 -22.57 -0.82 29.23
N ARG A 835 -23.06 -1.65 28.29
CA ARG A 835 -23.78 -1.17 27.09
C ARG A 835 -24.95 -0.25 27.42
N GLU A 836 -25.70 -0.60 28.47
CA GLU A 836 -26.83 0.19 28.94
C GLU A 836 -26.40 1.60 29.37
N ASN A 837 -25.39 1.68 30.24
CA ASN A 837 -24.87 2.97 30.70
C ASN A 837 -24.25 3.78 29.57
N LEU A 838 -23.51 3.15 28.65
CA LEU A 838 -22.90 3.81 27.51
C LEU A 838 -23.96 4.39 26.57
N ARG A 839 -25.04 3.64 26.26
CA ARG A 839 -26.15 4.12 25.41
C ARG A 839 -26.90 5.27 26.03
N HIS A 840 -27.12 5.22 27.36
CA HIS A 840 -27.69 6.34 28.11
C HIS A 840 -26.76 7.55 28.16
N HIS A 841 -25.47 7.32 28.39
CA HIS A 841 -24.45 8.39 28.39
C HIS A 841 -24.40 9.12 27.03
N PHE A 842 -24.35 8.38 25.94
CA PHE A 842 -24.30 8.95 24.57
C PHE A 842 -25.65 9.31 23.98
N GLU A 843 -26.76 9.16 24.71
CA GLU A 843 -28.10 9.61 24.32
C GLU A 843 -28.67 8.87 23.09
N VAL A 844 -28.38 7.56 22.97
CA VAL A 844 -28.81 6.75 21.84
C VAL A 844 -29.73 5.60 22.24
N ASP A 845 -30.12 5.49 23.52
CA ASP A 845 -31.07 4.49 24.00
C ASP A 845 -32.52 4.81 23.64
N ALA A 846 -33.43 3.88 23.91
CA ALA A 846 -34.85 4.03 23.61
C ALA A 846 -35.48 5.27 24.25
N SER A 847 -35.06 5.65 25.45
CA SER A 847 -35.59 6.81 26.18
C SER A 847 -35.31 8.11 25.46
N TYR A 848 -34.09 8.30 25.00
CA TYR A 848 -33.72 9.49 24.22
C TYR A 848 -34.37 9.53 22.85
N VAL A 849 -34.54 8.37 22.17
CA VAL A 849 -35.27 8.28 20.90
C VAL A 849 -36.72 8.71 21.08
N VAL A 850 -37.39 8.27 22.17
CA VAL A 850 -38.78 8.68 22.51
C VAL A 850 -38.85 10.18 22.74
N VAL A 851 -37.95 10.74 23.58
CA VAL A 851 -37.94 12.19 23.88
C VAL A 851 -37.66 12.98 22.60
N ALA A 852 -36.76 12.56 21.75
CA ALA A 852 -36.48 13.20 20.47
C ALA A 852 -37.74 13.20 19.56
N ALA A 853 -38.42 12.06 19.41
CA ALA A 853 -39.61 11.92 18.57
C ALA A 853 -40.74 12.79 19.09
N LEU A 854 -41.02 12.79 20.38
CA LEU A 854 -42.01 13.69 21.01
C LEU A 854 -41.63 15.16 20.83
N GLY A 855 -40.29 15.47 20.92
CA GLY A 855 -39.80 16.82 20.71
C GLY A 855 -40.08 17.36 19.30
N GLU A 856 -39.93 16.55 18.26
CA GLU A 856 -40.19 16.93 16.88
C GLU A 856 -41.72 17.12 16.65
N LEU A 857 -42.57 16.25 17.21
CA LEU A 857 -44.03 16.43 17.16
C LEU A 857 -44.49 17.70 17.90
N ALA A 858 -43.85 18.02 19.03
CA ALA A 858 -44.16 19.25 19.78
C ALA A 858 -43.74 20.51 19.03
N LYS A 859 -42.66 20.48 18.25
CA LYS A 859 -42.31 21.59 17.34
C LYS A 859 -43.38 21.87 16.28
N ARG A 860 -43.98 20.82 15.74
CA ARG A 860 -45.10 20.92 14.78
C ARG A 860 -46.42 21.32 15.45
N GLY A 861 -46.47 21.32 16.77
CA GLY A 861 -47.71 21.60 17.52
C GLY A 861 -48.69 20.42 17.54
N GLU A 862 -48.27 19.23 17.15
CA GLU A 862 -49.08 18.01 17.15
C GLU A 862 -49.30 17.44 18.56
N ILE A 863 -48.37 17.70 19.47
CA ILE A 863 -48.47 17.40 20.89
C ILE A 863 -48.06 18.58 21.76
N ASP A 864 -48.44 18.61 23.04
CA ASP A 864 -48.04 19.63 23.98
C ASP A 864 -46.59 19.41 24.44
N LYS A 865 -45.77 20.46 24.56
CA LYS A 865 -44.40 20.44 25.10
C LYS A 865 -44.34 19.85 26.51
N LYS A 866 -45.39 19.92 27.28
CA LYS A 866 -45.52 19.31 28.60
C LYS A 866 -45.33 17.79 28.52
N VAL A 867 -45.85 17.14 27.47
CA VAL A 867 -45.70 15.72 27.24
C VAL A 867 -44.22 15.33 27.13
N VAL A 868 -43.42 16.18 26.46
CA VAL A 868 -41.94 15.98 26.34
C VAL A 868 -41.26 16.12 27.71
N ALA A 869 -41.61 17.15 28.50
CA ALA A 869 -41.07 17.36 29.83
C ALA A 869 -41.44 16.23 30.78
N ASP A 870 -42.67 15.74 30.73
CA ASP A 870 -43.14 14.58 31.51
C ASP A 870 -42.38 13.28 31.12
N ALA A 871 -42.05 13.13 29.83
CA ALA A 871 -41.25 12.01 29.36
C ALA A 871 -39.79 12.08 29.86
N ILE A 872 -39.14 13.23 29.82
CA ILE A 872 -37.80 13.44 30.40
C ILE A 872 -37.77 13.04 31.86
N THR A 873 -38.77 13.47 32.62
CA THR A 873 -38.93 13.11 34.04
C THR A 873 -39.16 11.59 34.21
N LYS A 874 -40.07 11.01 33.44
CA LYS A 874 -40.44 9.59 33.48
C LYS A 874 -39.23 8.67 33.24
N PHE A 875 -38.38 9.05 32.29
CA PHE A 875 -37.19 8.27 31.96
C PHE A 875 -35.96 8.61 32.83
N ASN A 876 -36.15 9.49 33.83
CA ASN A 876 -35.08 9.93 34.74
C ASN A 876 -33.86 10.49 33.99
N ILE A 877 -34.11 11.23 32.92
CA ILE A 877 -33.06 11.87 32.11
C ILE A 877 -32.62 13.15 32.82
N ASP A 878 -31.33 13.28 33.14
CA ASP A 878 -30.73 14.52 33.62
C ASP A 878 -30.57 15.50 32.45
N ALA A 879 -31.43 16.51 32.38
CA ALA A 879 -31.44 17.51 31.35
C ALA A 879 -30.20 18.44 31.40
N ASP A 880 -29.53 18.53 32.53
CA ASP A 880 -28.38 19.40 32.76
C ASP A 880 -27.05 18.66 32.72
N LYS A 881 -27.05 17.36 32.41
CA LYS A 881 -25.81 16.60 32.25
C LYS A 881 -24.90 17.22 31.18
N VAL A 882 -23.61 17.07 31.36
CA VAL A 882 -22.61 17.55 30.41
C VAL A 882 -22.80 16.83 29.06
N ASN A 883 -22.75 17.58 27.96
CA ASN A 883 -22.78 17.00 26.60
C ASN A 883 -21.69 15.95 26.46
N PRO A 884 -22.01 14.72 26.02
CA PRO A 884 -21.02 13.63 25.90
C PRO A 884 -19.76 13.98 25.09
N ARG A 885 -19.90 14.90 24.12
CA ARG A 885 -18.76 15.40 23.34
C ARG A 885 -17.75 16.18 24.17
N LEU A 886 -18.18 16.76 25.27
CA LEU A 886 -17.38 17.63 26.15
C LEU A 886 -17.06 16.98 27.50
N ALA A 887 -17.65 15.82 27.77
CA ALA A 887 -17.51 15.09 29.02
C ALA A 887 -16.14 14.42 29.17
#